data_b7c1fce7fe6e825f92f1115e44a19cf4
#
_entry.id   b7c1fce7fe6e825f92f1115e44a19cf4
#
_cell.length_a   1.000
_cell.length_b   1.000
_cell.length_c   1.000
_cell.angle_alpha   90.00
_cell.angle_beta   90.00
_cell.angle_gamma   90.00
#
_symmetry.space_group_name_H-M   'P 1'
#
loop_
_entity.id
_entity.type
_entity.pdbx_description
1 polymer ?
#
loop_
_entity_poly.entity_id
_entity_poly.type
_entity_poly.pdbx_seq_one_letter_code
_entity_poly.pdbx_strand_id
1 'polypeptide(L)'
;MNTRTPADWKALFESDAFAQQNTYTGPLGVEYTPAGTRLRLWAPTARQVYVNLYRRGDGGVCIGSLPLEKRGQGLWSVYLPGDQHGRYYTYTLHAGGTSWEAADPYARAAGVNGRRSMIADFARIDPPGWLHDHRPNIPVSHRSVWEVNVRDFSQDPASGVRPAWRGKYLAFAQQGTTLHSDGIHPTCLNYLKRLGVSYVQLMPIFDFGSVDESRSLTRQYNWGYDPAHFNIPEGSYSTDPTRGEVRVRECKQMIAALHAAGIGVIMDVVYNHMYGNDNVLNRAVPYYYFRQNEDGSFSNGSGCGNEFASERPMARRYLIDSVLYWAREYHIDGFRFDLMGLYDVETMNLLRAELDQLPGGRNILMYGEPWQGGVSALHRYEANKNNLAMLNERIGIFCDNTRDAIKGGCFDAREPGYVEGKESALWDIGAAVAAWCRSSALPPHSPGQIVSYVSAHDNFTLWDKLLFVRYKRPEYGAMDSVALAQNRLAAGIYLTCMGLPFWQAGEEFARTKKGQGNSYRSSPALNRLDWQRAQQFHELVDYYRGLIGLRRYFPRLSALDTASPAAIQFFSLEQPLVGWQLPANCGDGALWQALCVFYNPTGQEKTVPLPEGNWKLLSDGISSSLWRGESQIRSGQTVLLPTSATIFGKA
;
A
#
# COMPACT_ATOMS: atom_id res chain seq x y z
N MET A 1 38.90 14.54 23.84
CA MET A 1 38.07 13.35 23.60
C MET A 1 37.89 13.27 22.10
N ASN A 2 38.40 12.25 21.43
CA ASN A 2 38.19 12.10 19.97
C ASN A 2 36.70 11.93 19.68
N THR A 3 36.05 12.96 19.22
CA THR A 3 34.70 12.89 18.64
C THR A 3 34.84 12.19 17.29
N ARG A 4 34.23 11.01 17.13
CA ARG A 4 34.19 10.32 15.84
C ARG A 4 33.55 11.21 14.78
N THR A 5 34.18 11.28 13.62
CA THR A 5 33.59 11.90 12.44
C THR A 5 32.46 11.05 11.86
N PRO A 6 31.58 11.55 11.01
CA PRO A 6 30.60 10.73 10.29
C PRO A 6 31.22 9.55 9.52
N ALA A 7 32.39 9.73 8.91
CA ALA A 7 33.14 8.66 8.24
C ALA A 7 33.64 7.58 9.21
N ASP A 8 34.07 7.97 10.44
CA ASP A 8 34.45 6.99 11.47
C ASP A 8 33.24 6.15 11.93
N TRP A 9 32.05 6.73 11.96
CA TRP A 9 30.81 6.00 12.26
C TRP A 9 30.47 5.00 11.14
N LYS A 10 30.60 5.39 9.85
CA LYS A 10 30.43 4.48 8.72
C LYS A 10 31.36 3.29 8.86
N ALA A 11 32.66 3.53 8.98
CA ALA A 11 33.66 2.47 9.10
C ALA A 11 33.39 1.53 10.30
N LEU A 12 32.96 2.07 11.45
CA LEU A 12 32.59 1.28 12.61
C LEU A 12 31.41 0.35 12.33
N PHE A 13 30.31 0.89 11.78
CA PHE A 13 29.05 0.16 11.62
C PHE A 13 29.05 -0.83 10.45
N GLU A 14 29.96 -0.68 9.51
CA GLU A 14 30.20 -1.62 8.42
C GLU A 14 31.20 -2.74 8.80
N SER A 15 31.81 -2.66 10.01
CA SER A 15 32.74 -3.69 10.45
C SER A 15 32.03 -4.93 11.01
N ASP A 16 32.52 -6.13 10.62
CA ASP A 16 32.07 -7.41 11.17
C ASP A 16 32.23 -7.48 12.69
N ALA A 17 33.30 -6.88 13.23
CA ALA A 17 33.55 -6.84 14.66
C ALA A 17 32.45 -6.13 15.43
N PHE A 18 31.95 -4.99 14.92
CA PHE A 18 30.81 -4.30 15.53
C PHE A 18 29.55 -5.15 15.48
N ALA A 19 29.26 -5.75 14.33
CA ALA A 19 28.10 -6.61 14.15
C ALA A 19 28.13 -7.81 15.10
N GLN A 20 29.25 -8.53 15.21
CA GLN A 20 29.40 -9.66 16.12
C GLN A 20 29.24 -9.29 17.59
N GLN A 21 29.77 -8.13 18.01
CA GLN A 21 29.72 -7.71 19.40
C GLN A 21 28.36 -7.12 19.81
N ASN A 22 27.60 -6.55 18.87
CA ASN A 22 26.44 -5.74 19.18
C ASN A 22 25.12 -6.26 18.59
N THR A 23 25.11 -7.37 17.86
CA THR A 23 23.86 -7.98 17.40
C THR A 23 23.15 -8.64 18.58
N TYR A 24 21.99 -8.12 18.94
CA TYR A 24 21.15 -8.61 20.02
C TYR A 24 19.93 -9.32 19.46
N THR A 25 19.59 -10.50 19.99
CA THR A 25 18.48 -11.34 19.49
C THR A 25 17.28 -11.44 20.46
N GLY A 26 17.41 -10.96 21.68
CA GLY A 26 16.33 -10.98 22.68
C GLY A 26 15.29 -9.86 22.46
N PRO A 27 14.24 -9.75 23.29
CA PRO A 27 13.17 -8.76 23.14
C PRO A 27 13.67 -7.32 23.35
N LEU A 28 13.08 -6.37 22.59
CA LEU A 28 13.31 -4.92 22.71
C LEU A 28 11.99 -4.18 22.97
N GLY A 29 12.09 -2.92 23.45
CA GLY A 29 10.94 -2.09 23.81
C GLY A 29 10.33 -2.47 25.15
N VAL A 30 9.01 -2.38 25.25
CA VAL A 30 8.22 -2.56 26.47
C VAL A 30 7.75 -4.01 26.60
N GLU A 31 8.05 -4.62 27.74
CA GLU A 31 7.41 -5.84 28.23
C GLU A 31 6.62 -5.51 29.50
N TYR A 32 5.30 -5.45 29.34
CA TYR A 32 4.40 -5.04 30.42
C TYR A 32 3.71 -6.23 31.08
N THR A 33 3.59 -6.14 32.41
CA THR A 33 2.66 -6.93 33.22
C THR A 33 2.06 -6.02 34.32
N PRO A 34 0.91 -6.36 34.92
CA PRO A 34 0.37 -5.60 36.06
C PRO A 34 1.31 -5.53 37.27
N ALA A 35 2.22 -6.49 37.42
CA ALA A 35 3.20 -6.53 38.51
C ALA A 35 4.42 -5.63 38.27
N GLY A 36 4.71 -5.32 37.00
CA GLY A 36 5.83 -4.45 36.62
C GLY A 36 6.11 -4.46 35.13
N THR A 37 6.90 -3.48 34.71
CA THR A 37 7.26 -3.26 33.32
C THR A 37 8.78 -3.31 33.15
N ARG A 38 9.25 -4.08 32.16
CA ARG A 38 10.65 -4.05 31.74
C ARG A 38 10.78 -3.25 30.46
N LEU A 39 11.66 -2.25 30.51
CA LEU A 39 12.04 -1.46 29.34
C LEU A 39 13.40 -1.93 28.84
N ARG A 40 13.56 -2.07 27.51
CA ARG A 40 14.80 -2.49 26.87
C ARG A 40 15.08 -1.62 25.66
N LEU A 41 16.26 -1.03 25.64
CA LEU A 41 16.75 -0.20 24.54
C LEU A 41 18.07 -0.77 24.01
N TRP A 42 18.18 -0.91 22.70
CA TRP A 42 19.45 -1.17 22.04
C TRP A 42 20.13 0.15 21.69
N ALA A 43 21.23 0.47 22.37
CA ALA A 43 22.00 1.69 22.20
C ALA A 43 23.48 1.43 22.48
N PRO A 44 24.20 0.70 21.60
CA PRO A 44 25.57 0.23 21.85
C PRO A 44 26.57 1.36 22.04
N THR A 45 26.32 2.52 21.45
CA THR A 45 27.20 3.69 21.49
C THR A 45 26.99 4.59 22.72
N ALA A 46 25.90 4.39 23.47
CA ALA A 46 25.62 5.14 24.68
C ALA A 46 26.55 4.74 25.84
N ARG A 47 26.91 5.71 26.67
CA ARG A 47 27.69 5.50 27.91
C ARG A 47 26.79 5.38 29.14
N GLN A 48 25.67 6.12 29.13
CA GLN A 48 24.63 6.08 30.15
C GLN A 48 23.29 6.28 29.49
N VAL A 49 22.25 5.62 30.00
CA VAL A 49 20.88 5.76 29.57
C VAL A 49 19.97 5.88 30.78
N TYR A 50 19.06 6.84 30.77
CA TYR A 50 18.00 7.01 31.77
C TYR A 50 16.65 6.93 31.13
N VAL A 51 15.64 6.37 31.80
CA VAL A 51 14.23 6.52 31.45
C VAL A 51 13.61 7.64 32.24
N ASN A 52 12.93 8.56 31.56
CA ASN A 52 12.16 9.64 32.18
C ASN A 52 10.68 9.29 32.10
N LEU A 53 9.96 9.39 33.20
CA LEU A 53 8.54 9.03 33.29
C LEU A 53 7.66 10.28 33.37
N TYR A 54 6.48 10.20 32.72
CA TYR A 54 5.51 11.30 32.68
C TYR A 54 4.09 10.76 32.89
N ARG A 55 3.18 11.62 33.37
CA ARG A 55 1.76 11.29 33.49
C ARG A 55 0.96 11.53 32.20
N ARG A 56 1.48 12.38 31.31
CA ARG A 56 0.77 12.84 30.11
C ARG A 56 1.65 12.68 28.88
N GLY A 57 1.01 12.41 27.75
CA GLY A 57 1.67 12.31 26.45
C GLY A 57 2.12 13.66 25.89
N ASP A 58 1.60 14.75 26.46
CA ASP A 58 1.96 16.12 26.11
C ASP A 58 2.01 17.00 27.37
N GLY A 59 2.97 17.95 27.39
CA GLY A 59 3.18 18.87 28.52
C GLY A 59 3.46 18.16 29.85
N GLY A 60 3.33 18.89 30.95
CA GLY A 60 3.61 18.39 32.29
C GLY A 60 5.09 18.15 32.59
N VAL A 61 5.41 17.80 33.85
CA VAL A 61 6.77 17.60 34.33
C VAL A 61 7.17 16.13 34.32
N CYS A 62 8.47 15.87 34.25
CA CYS A 62 9.04 14.55 34.52
C CYS A 62 8.79 14.20 35.99
N ILE A 63 8.18 13.03 36.24
CA ILE A 63 7.82 12.57 37.60
C ILE A 63 8.83 11.59 38.19
N GLY A 64 9.80 11.17 37.40
CA GLY A 64 10.88 10.28 37.81
C GLY A 64 11.85 10.02 36.69
N SER A 65 13.13 9.90 37.03
CA SER A 65 14.20 9.52 36.11
C SER A 65 15.00 8.40 36.74
N LEU A 66 15.16 7.28 36.02
CA LEU A 66 15.83 6.08 36.54
C LEU A 66 16.90 5.63 35.54
N PRO A 67 18.11 5.24 36.04
CA PRO A 67 19.15 4.72 35.19
C PRO A 67 18.78 3.33 34.65
N LEU A 68 19.15 3.06 33.37
CA LEU A 68 19.15 1.72 32.84
C LEU A 68 20.50 1.05 33.11
N GLU A 69 20.45 -0.26 33.33
CA GLU A 69 21.64 -1.09 33.44
C GLU A 69 22.12 -1.53 32.08
N LYS A 70 23.42 -1.38 31.83
CA LYS A 70 24.04 -1.89 30.62
C LYS A 70 24.17 -3.42 30.69
N ARG A 71 23.66 -4.09 29.67
CA ARG A 71 23.79 -5.53 29.47
C ARG A 71 24.76 -5.80 28.30
N GLY A 72 24.98 -7.03 27.93
CA GLY A 72 25.79 -7.36 26.74
C GLY A 72 25.14 -6.92 25.43
N GLN A 73 25.89 -6.95 24.32
CA GLN A 73 25.41 -6.75 22.95
C GLN A 73 24.69 -5.40 22.71
N GLY A 74 25.12 -4.34 23.39
CA GLY A 74 24.54 -3.00 23.23
C GLY A 74 23.20 -2.78 23.91
N LEU A 75 22.70 -3.76 24.67
CA LEU A 75 21.42 -3.68 25.40
C LEU A 75 21.50 -2.87 26.68
N TRP A 76 20.49 -2.06 26.93
CA TRP A 76 20.19 -1.36 28.18
C TRP A 76 18.82 -1.79 28.68
N SER A 77 18.65 -1.99 29.99
CA SER A 77 17.36 -2.37 30.55
C SER A 77 17.13 -1.81 31.96
N VAL A 78 15.83 -1.60 32.28
CA VAL A 78 15.38 -1.24 33.63
C VAL A 78 14.07 -1.98 33.92
N TYR A 79 13.81 -2.26 35.21
CA TYR A 79 12.54 -2.80 35.67
C TYR A 79 11.82 -1.75 36.51
N LEU A 80 10.58 -1.46 36.18
CA LEU A 80 9.69 -0.55 36.87
C LEU A 80 8.65 -1.39 37.62
N PRO A 81 8.62 -1.41 38.98
CA PRO A 81 7.66 -2.20 39.73
C PRO A 81 6.25 -1.60 39.66
N GLY A 82 5.24 -2.44 39.81
CA GLY A 82 3.82 -2.07 39.82
C GLY A 82 3.25 -1.76 38.44
N ASP A 83 1.96 -1.46 38.41
CA ASP A 83 1.23 -1.16 37.20
C ASP A 83 1.65 0.17 36.58
N GLN A 84 2.33 0.11 35.44
CA GLN A 84 2.79 1.28 34.69
C GLN A 84 1.91 1.59 33.47
N HIS A 85 0.81 0.88 33.26
CA HIS A 85 -0.10 1.17 32.15
C HIS A 85 -0.54 2.65 32.16
N GLY A 86 -0.53 3.27 30.98
CA GLY A 86 -0.89 4.68 30.79
C GLY A 86 0.21 5.68 31.14
N ARG A 87 1.38 5.22 31.62
CA ARG A 87 2.55 6.07 31.80
C ARG A 87 3.20 6.37 30.46
N TYR A 88 3.66 7.61 30.32
CA TYR A 88 4.48 8.01 29.18
C TYR A 88 5.94 8.08 29.60
N TYR A 89 6.83 7.87 28.62
CA TYR A 89 8.27 7.86 28.87
C TYR A 89 9.08 8.31 27.66
N THR A 90 10.33 8.72 27.96
CA THR A 90 11.41 8.95 26.99
C THR A 90 12.69 8.37 27.56
N TYR A 91 13.72 8.28 26.72
CA TYR A 91 15.07 7.98 27.18
C TYR A 91 15.95 9.23 27.10
N THR A 92 16.80 9.47 28.11
CA THR A 92 17.94 10.37 28.02
C THR A 92 19.20 9.53 27.78
N LEU A 93 19.87 9.78 26.67
CA LEU A 93 21.11 9.09 26.29
C LEU A 93 22.29 10.05 26.47
N HIS A 94 23.40 9.50 26.98
CA HIS A 94 24.67 10.21 27.13
C HIS A 94 25.73 9.53 26.29
N ALA A 95 26.36 10.28 25.39
CA ALA A 95 27.52 9.82 24.62
C ALA A 95 28.40 11.01 24.19
N GLY A 96 29.70 10.81 24.08
CA GLY A 96 30.64 11.83 23.58
C GLY A 96 30.68 13.14 24.36
N GLY A 97 30.20 13.17 25.62
CA GLY A 97 30.14 14.38 26.43
C GLY A 97 28.88 15.22 26.24
N THR A 98 27.92 14.74 25.43
CA THR A 98 26.61 15.35 25.21
C THR A 98 25.50 14.44 25.73
N SER A 99 24.33 15.03 25.93
CA SER A 99 23.10 14.29 26.26
C SER A 99 21.93 14.79 25.45
N TRP A 100 21.03 13.88 25.11
CA TRP A 100 19.80 14.20 24.37
C TRP A 100 18.67 13.26 24.77
N GLU A 101 17.45 13.67 24.50
CA GLU A 101 16.24 12.90 24.78
C GLU A 101 15.74 12.23 23.50
N ALA A 102 15.25 11.00 23.61
CA ALA A 102 14.68 10.22 22.51
C ALA A 102 13.42 9.49 22.98
N ALA A 103 12.43 9.35 22.09
CA ALA A 103 11.38 8.36 22.25
C ALA A 103 11.94 6.93 22.02
N ASP A 104 11.17 5.91 22.38
CA ASP A 104 11.57 4.52 22.16
C ASP A 104 11.35 4.11 20.69
N PRO A 105 12.37 3.65 19.96
CA PRO A 105 12.18 3.10 18.62
C PRO A 105 11.14 1.96 18.53
N TYR A 106 11.00 1.17 19.58
CA TYR A 106 10.06 0.05 19.68
C TYR A 106 8.73 0.43 20.35
N ALA A 107 8.45 1.72 20.57
CA ALA A 107 7.17 2.16 21.11
C ALA A 107 6.01 1.73 20.22
N ARG A 108 4.92 1.24 20.84
CA ARG A 108 3.69 0.77 20.17
C ARG A 108 2.50 1.69 20.38
N ALA A 109 2.64 2.68 21.27
CA ALA A 109 1.70 3.74 21.51
C ALA A 109 2.48 5.00 21.96
N ALA A 110 1.96 6.17 21.63
CA ALA A 110 2.60 7.43 21.96
C ALA A 110 1.58 8.55 22.20
N GLY A 111 2.03 9.62 22.83
CA GLY A 111 1.31 10.89 22.90
C GLY A 111 1.48 11.72 21.64
N VAL A 112 1.11 12.99 21.74
CA VAL A 112 1.08 13.96 20.63
C VAL A 112 2.41 13.98 19.85
N ASN A 113 2.29 13.87 18.52
CA ASN A 113 3.41 13.90 17.57
C ASN A 113 4.50 12.84 17.87
N GLY A 114 4.14 11.71 18.49
CA GLY A 114 5.10 10.66 18.83
C GLY A 114 6.19 11.04 19.85
N ARG A 115 6.15 12.23 20.46
CA ARG A 115 7.24 12.77 21.29
C ARG A 115 7.52 11.97 22.56
N ARG A 116 6.50 11.35 23.13
CA ARG A 116 6.60 10.47 24.31
C ARG A 116 5.98 9.13 24.02
N SER A 117 6.75 8.08 24.18
CA SER A 117 6.28 6.70 24.13
C SER A 117 5.33 6.41 25.29
N MET A 118 4.37 5.51 25.11
CA MET A 118 3.41 5.12 26.16
C MET A 118 3.59 3.65 26.51
N ILE A 119 3.59 3.34 27.81
CA ILE A 119 3.50 1.96 28.31
C ILE A 119 2.04 1.54 28.22
N ALA A 120 1.74 0.58 27.33
CA ALA A 120 0.39 0.16 27.02
C ALA A 120 0.16 -1.32 27.34
N ASP A 121 -0.92 -1.58 28.06
CA ASP A 121 -1.53 -2.91 28.16
C ASP A 121 -2.56 -3.02 27.03
N PHE A 122 -2.24 -3.76 25.98
CA PHE A 122 -3.12 -3.91 24.82
C PHE A 122 -4.45 -4.58 25.19
N ALA A 123 -4.46 -5.51 26.14
CA ALA A 123 -5.71 -6.13 26.59
C ALA A 123 -6.72 -5.13 27.18
N ARG A 124 -6.24 -4.01 27.74
CA ARG A 124 -7.11 -2.93 28.25
C ARG A 124 -7.55 -1.92 27.19
N ILE A 125 -6.76 -1.79 26.12
CA ILE A 125 -7.02 -0.76 25.09
C ILE A 125 -7.66 -1.32 23.82
N ASP A 126 -7.61 -2.62 23.61
CA ASP A 126 -8.23 -3.29 22.47
C ASP A 126 -9.75 -3.01 22.42
N PRO A 127 -10.31 -2.85 21.21
CA PRO A 127 -11.75 -2.70 21.08
C PRO A 127 -12.48 -4.01 21.45
N PRO A 128 -13.73 -3.92 21.90
CA PRO A 128 -14.54 -5.10 22.15
C PRO A 128 -14.56 -6.04 20.95
N GLY A 129 -14.33 -7.34 21.19
CA GLY A 129 -14.33 -8.36 20.15
C GLY A 129 -13.02 -8.53 19.39
N TRP A 130 -11.98 -7.75 19.68
CA TRP A 130 -10.69 -7.81 18.96
C TRP A 130 -10.04 -9.20 19.02
N LEU A 131 -10.15 -9.91 20.14
CA LEU A 131 -9.63 -11.28 20.30
C LEU A 131 -10.27 -12.30 19.33
N HIS A 132 -11.43 -11.97 18.75
CA HIS A 132 -12.14 -12.79 17.78
C HIS A 132 -11.99 -12.27 16.35
N ASP A 133 -11.30 -11.16 16.17
CA ASP A 133 -10.98 -10.64 14.84
C ASP A 133 -9.94 -11.55 14.18
N HIS A 134 -10.14 -11.81 12.90
CA HIS A 134 -9.22 -12.61 12.09
C HIS A 134 -9.26 -12.16 10.63
N ARG A 135 -8.16 -12.39 9.95
CA ARG A 135 -8.02 -12.10 8.53
C ARG A 135 -9.09 -12.82 7.71
N PRO A 136 -9.79 -12.14 6.78
CA PRO A 136 -10.75 -12.78 5.90
C PRO A 136 -10.03 -13.77 4.97
N ASN A 137 -10.66 -14.94 4.76
CA ASN A 137 -10.14 -15.93 3.81
C ASN A 137 -10.55 -15.54 2.37
N ILE A 138 -9.66 -14.84 1.65
CA ILE A 138 -9.91 -14.34 0.31
C ILE A 138 -9.27 -15.28 -0.73
N PRO A 139 -10.08 -15.99 -1.54
CA PRO A 139 -9.56 -16.81 -2.62
C PRO A 139 -8.68 -16.03 -3.59
N VAL A 140 -7.65 -16.65 -4.14
CA VAL A 140 -6.70 -15.98 -5.06
C VAL A 140 -7.43 -15.34 -6.26
N SER A 141 -8.43 -16.02 -6.81
CA SER A 141 -9.26 -15.53 -7.93
C SER A 141 -10.15 -14.31 -7.59
N HIS A 142 -10.34 -14.02 -6.31
CA HIS A 142 -11.15 -12.89 -5.85
C HIS A 142 -10.29 -11.66 -5.51
N ARG A 143 -8.97 -11.76 -5.54
CA ARG A 143 -8.06 -10.69 -5.12
C ARG A 143 -8.16 -9.49 -6.06
N SER A 144 -8.38 -8.33 -5.47
CA SER A 144 -8.35 -7.01 -6.10
C SER A 144 -8.05 -5.97 -5.04
N VAL A 145 -7.28 -4.94 -5.36
CA VAL A 145 -6.80 -3.95 -4.39
C VAL A 145 -7.29 -2.56 -4.77
N TRP A 146 -7.88 -1.86 -3.80
CA TRP A 146 -8.35 -0.50 -3.88
C TRP A 146 -7.56 0.37 -2.89
N GLU A 147 -6.79 1.34 -3.41
CA GLU A 147 -5.91 2.18 -2.61
C GLU A 147 -6.60 3.44 -2.14
N VAL A 148 -6.48 3.77 -0.84
CA VAL A 148 -7.08 4.99 -0.28
C VAL A 148 -6.28 5.56 0.89
N ASN A 149 -6.25 6.89 1.01
CA ASN A 149 -5.83 7.58 2.23
C ASN A 149 -6.98 7.61 3.24
N VAL A 150 -6.69 7.38 4.52
CA VAL A 150 -7.70 7.35 5.60
C VAL A 150 -8.52 8.63 5.63
N ARG A 151 -7.88 9.77 5.42
CA ARG A 151 -8.57 11.06 5.44
C ARG A 151 -9.46 11.26 4.22
N ASP A 152 -8.96 10.91 3.04
CA ASP A 152 -9.68 11.08 1.77
C ASP A 152 -11.00 10.31 1.75
N PHE A 153 -11.02 9.14 2.39
CA PHE A 153 -12.14 8.20 2.39
C PHE A 153 -13.48 8.84 2.78
N SER A 154 -13.48 9.72 3.78
CA SER A 154 -14.73 10.23 4.36
C SER A 154 -14.73 11.75 4.59
N GLN A 155 -13.70 12.47 4.17
CA GLN A 155 -13.57 13.91 4.42
C GLN A 155 -14.66 14.73 3.72
N ASP A 156 -15.27 14.18 2.66
CA ASP A 156 -16.40 14.82 1.99
C ASP A 156 -17.60 14.98 2.94
N PRO A 157 -18.14 16.21 3.13
CA PRO A 157 -19.38 16.42 3.90
C PRO A 157 -20.55 15.58 3.41
N ALA A 158 -20.61 15.28 2.11
CA ALA A 158 -21.64 14.46 1.48
C ALA A 158 -21.52 12.95 1.78
N SER A 159 -20.42 12.50 2.43
CA SER A 159 -20.16 11.08 2.71
C SER A 159 -21.19 10.40 3.63
N GLY A 160 -22.06 11.15 4.32
CA GLY A 160 -22.97 10.63 5.34
C GLY A 160 -22.28 10.22 6.66
N VAL A 161 -20.96 10.34 6.73
CA VAL A 161 -20.21 10.09 7.96
C VAL A 161 -20.42 11.25 8.95
N ARG A 162 -20.62 10.93 10.24
CA ARG A 162 -20.77 11.95 11.28
C ARG A 162 -19.56 12.89 11.32
N PRO A 163 -19.75 14.21 11.52
CA PRO A 163 -18.66 15.20 11.41
C PRO A 163 -17.41 14.88 12.24
N ALA A 164 -17.57 14.37 13.48
CA ALA A 164 -16.46 14.02 14.36
C ALA A 164 -15.58 12.85 13.85
N TRP A 165 -16.08 12.03 12.92
CA TRP A 165 -15.39 10.88 12.40
C TRP A 165 -14.86 11.06 10.96
N ARG A 166 -15.23 12.15 10.29
CA ARG A 166 -14.76 12.44 8.93
C ARG A 166 -13.24 12.55 8.89
N GLY A 167 -12.63 11.82 7.98
CA GLY A 167 -11.17 11.74 7.84
C GLY A 167 -10.45 11.02 8.98
N LYS A 168 -11.15 10.16 9.74
CA LYS A 168 -10.65 9.42 10.89
C LYS A 168 -10.81 7.91 10.69
N TYR A 169 -10.08 7.11 11.49
CA TYR A 169 -10.22 5.65 11.50
C TYR A 169 -11.67 5.20 11.68
N LEU A 170 -12.41 5.85 12.59
CA LEU A 170 -13.80 5.47 12.89
C LEU A 170 -14.78 5.66 11.73
N ALA A 171 -14.41 6.42 10.70
CA ALA A 171 -15.23 6.53 9.49
C ALA A 171 -15.44 5.19 8.79
N PHE A 172 -14.43 4.32 8.81
CA PHE A 172 -14.52 2.96 8.24
C PHE A 172 -15.44 2.04 9.05
N ALA A 173 -15.62 2.31 10.34
CA ALA A 173 -16.48 1.53 11.21
C ALA A 173 -17.96 1.99 11.19
N GLN A 174 -18.26 3.16 10.59
CA GLN A 174 -19.63 3.66 10.52
C GLN A 174 -20.43 2.90 9.47
N GLN A 175 -21.45 2.17 9.92
CA GLN A 175 -22.36 1.42 9.05
C GLN A 175 -23.47 2.32 8.48
N GLY A 176 -24.05 1.90 7.34
CA GLY A 176 -25.24 2.52 6.77
C GLY A 176 -25.02 3.92 6.17
N THR A 177 -23.78 4.30 5.86
CA THR A 177 -23.50 5.60 5.26
C THR A 177 -24.00 5.68 3.82
N THR A 178 -24.67 6.81 3.51
CA THR A 178 -25.20 7.13 2.18
C THR A 178 -24.94 8.59 1.83
N LEU A 179 -24.98 8.93 0.54
CA LEU A 179 -24.78 10.28 0.02
C LEU A 179 -25.77 11.25 0.67
N HIS A 180 -25.27 12.30 1.32
CA HIS A 180 -26.09 13.25 2.07
C HIS A 180 -27.04 12.60 3.10
N SER A 181 -26.79 11.37 3.50
CA SER A 181 -27.67 10.55 4.36
C SER A 181 -29.05 10.29 3.74
N ASP A 182 -29.12 10.15 2.42
CA ASP A 182 -30.37 9.93 1.66
C ASP A 182 -30.98 8.53 1.82
N GLY A 183 -30.25 7.59 2.43
CA GLY A 183 -30.67 6.20 2.62
C GLY A 183 -30.63 5.32 1.35
N ILE A 184 -30.21 5.86 0.20
CA ILE A 184 -30.30 5.20 -1.12
C ILE A 184 -28.93 4.94 -1.72
N HIS A 185 -28.06 5.96 -1.78
CA HIS A 185 -26.79 5.91 -2.50
C HIS A 185 -25.64 5.59 -1.53
N PRO A 186 -25.12 4.34 -1.49
CA PRO A 186 -24.11 3.94 -0.53
C PRO A 186 -22.80 4.68 -0.71
N THR A 187 -22.19 5.05 0.41
CA THR A 187 -20.87 5.66 0.49
C THR A 187 -19.94 4.85 1.42
N CYS A 188 -18.68 5.17 1.45
CA CYS A 188 -17.70 4.63 2.39
C CYS A 188 -17.73 3.08 2.42
N LEU A 189 -17.83 2.46 3.61
CA LEU A 189 -17.80 1.00 3.74
C LEU A 189 -18.94 0.30 2.97
N ASN A 190 -20.12 0.88 2.94
CA ASN A 190 -21.24 0.31 2.19
C ASN A 190 -20.99 0.35 0.67
N TYR A 191 -20.32 1.40 0.18
CA TYR A 191 -19.88 1.48 -1.21
C TYR A 191 -18.86 0.39 -1.55
N LEU A 192 -17.84 0.17 -0.71
CA LEU A 192 -16.84 -0.89 -0.90
C LEU A 192 -17.48 -2.28 -0.97
N LYS A 193 -18.44 -2.57 -0.09
CA LYS A 193 -19.22 -3.82 -0.12
C LYS A 193 -19.98 -3.99 -1.43
N ARG A 194 -20.57 -2.91 -1.95
CA ARG A 194 -21.29 -2.93 -3.24
C ARG A 194 -20.34 -3.05 -4.42
N LEU A 195 -19.19 -2.36 -4.41
CA LEU A 195 -18.18 -2.43 -5.47
C LEU A 195 -17.58 -3.84 -5.57
N GLY A 196 -17.41 -4.51 -4.44
CA GLY A 196 -16.95 -5.90 -4.36
C GLY A 196 -15.44 -6.05 -4.38
N VAL A 197 -14.67 -5.03 -4.01
CA VAL A 197 -13.22 -5.14 -3.78
C VAL A 197 -12.93 -6.11 -2.65
N SER A 198 -11.78 -6.76 -2.71
CA SER A 198 -11.39 -7.75 -1.70
C SER A 198 -10.34 -7.23 -0.73
N TYR A 199 -9.54 -6.25 -1.13
CA TYR A 199 -8.57 -5.60 -0.27
C TYR A 199 -8.67 -4.08 -0.37
N VAL A 200 -8.49 -3.42 0.75
CA VAL A 200 -8.22 -1.98 0.83
C VAL A 200 -6.75 -1.79 1.21
N GLN A 201 -5.98 -1.16 0.32
CA GLN A 201 -4.64 -0.68 0.65
C GLN A 201 -4.79 0.71 1.27
N LEU A 202 -4.40 0.82 2.53
CA LEU A 202 -4.33 2.10 3.23
C LEU A 202 -2.97 2.75 2.98
N MET A 203 -2.95 3.95 2.41
CA MET A 203 -1.76 4.81 2.43
C MET A 203 -1.26 4.94 3.87
N PRO A 204 0.00 5.34 4.14
CA PRO A 204 0.64 5.15 5.43
C PRO A 204 -0.25 5.49 6.63
N ILE A 205 -0.37 4.55 7.57
CA ILE A 205 -1.17 4.68 8.80
C ILE A 205 -0.33 4.66 10.08
N PHE A 206 0.97 4.51 9.97
CA PHE A 206 1.86 4.73 11.11
C PHE A 206 2.18 6.22 11.27
N ASP A 207 2.68 6.60 12.45
CA ASP A 207 2.92 7.98 12.86
C ASP A 207 3.88 8.71 11.91
N PHE A 208 3.47 9.87 11.38
CA PHE A 208 4.24 10.67 10.43
C PHE A 208 4.41 12.13 10.89
N GLY A 209 5.49 12.79 10.42
CA GLY A 209 6.00 14.00 11.05
C GLY A 209 5.39 15.32 10.61
N SER A 210 4.80 15.41 9.42
CA SER A 210 4.41 16.69 8.80
C SER A 210 3.06 17.22 9.24
N VAL A 211 2.28 16.46 10.00
CA VAL A 211 0.98 16.89 10.57
C VAL A 211 1.14 17.10 12.07
N ASP A 212 0.98 18.35 12.53
CA ASP A 212 1.08 18.70 13.95
C ASP A 212 -0.24 18.40 14.67
N GLU A 213 -0.26 17.30 15.41
CA GLU A 213 -1.41 16.81 16.18
C GLU A 213 -1.85 17.75 17.32
N SER A 214 -0.96 18.67 17.77
CA SER A 214 -1.27 19.67 18.80
C SER A 214 -2.13 20.82 18.29
N ARG A 215 -2.32 20.92 16.99
CA ARG A 215 -3.05 22.00 16.31
C ARG A 215 -4.32 21.51 15.64
N SER A 216 -5.15 22.45 15.19
CA SER A 216 -6.33 22.10 14.38
C SER A 216 -5.95 21.32 13.13
N LEU A 217 -6.53 20.13 12.98
CA LEU A 217 -6.28 19.23 11.86
C LEU A 217 -7.06 19.60 10.59
N THR A 218 -7.95 20.58 10.62
CA THR A 218 -8.88 20.87 9.51
C THR A 218 -8.19 21.27 8.22
N ARG A 219 -7.06 21.98 8.30
CA ARG A 219 -6.31 22.47 7.14
C ARG A 219 -4.99 21.75 6.89
N GLN A 220 -4.58 20.86 7.81
CA GLN A 220 -3.37 20.10 7.65
C GLN A 220 -3.66 18.86 6.81
N TYR A 221 -2.77 18.49 5.93
CA TYR A 221 -2.86 17.29 5.10
C TYR A 221 -1.48 16.82 4.68
N ASN A 222 -1.28 15.53 4.75
CA ASN A 222 -0.17 14.84 4.10
C ASN A 222 -0.63 13.42 3.71
N TRP A 223 0.02 12.83 2.70
CA TRP A 223 -0.21 11.42 2.36
C TRP A 223 0.34 10.46 3.41
N GLY A 224 1.37 10.88 4.19
CA GLY A 224 1.97 10.09 5.26
C GLY A 224 3.32 9.44 4.90
N TYR A 225 3.93 9.80 3.77
CA TYR A 225 5.25 9.28 3.37
C TYR A 225 6.42 10.04 4.01
N ASP A 226 6.27 10.42 5.26
CA ASP A 226 7.28 11.09 6.09
C ASP A 226 7.27 10.53 7.52
N PRO A 227 7.60 9.22 7.69
CA PRO A 227 7.41 8.49 8.93
C PRO A 227 8.24 9.05 10.09
N ALA A 228 7.60 9.18 11.26
CA ALA A 228 8.21 9.54 12.53
C ALA A 228 8.40 8.31 13.45
N HIS A 229 7.45 7.37 13.42
CA HIS A 229 7.51 6.09 14.13
C HIS A 229 6.90 4.97 13.29
N PHE A 230 7.57 3.81 13.23
CA PHE A 230 7.09 2.67 12.42
C PHE A 230 6.11 1.74 13.15
N ASN A 231 5.99 1.81 14.49
CA ASN A 231 5.17 0.87 15.27
C ASN A 231 3.96 1.52 15.96
N ILE A 232 3.70 2.79 15.69
CA ILE A 232 2.64 3.58 16.33
C ILE A 232 1.63 3.99 15.26
N PRO A 233 0.31 3.78 15.44
CA PRO A 233 -0.69 4.32 14.53
C PRO A 233 -0.69 5.85 14.50
N GLU A 234 -0.96 6.45 13.35
CA GLU A 234 -1.05 7.90 13.14
C GLU A 234 -2.12 8.53 14.04
N GLY A 235 -1.72 9.53 14.81
CA GLY A 235 -2.62 10.16 15.77
C GLY A 235 -3.60 11.14 15.14
N SER A 236 -3.26 11.79 14.02
CA SER A 236 -4.16 12.71 13.34
C SER A 236 -5.40 12.00 12.75
N TYR A 237 -5.33 10.68 12.56
CA TYR A 237 -6.47 9.85 12.16
C TYR A 237 -7.33 9.38 13.33
N SER A 238 -6.92 9.59 14.58
CA SER A 238 -7.73 9.30 15.76
C SER A 238 -8.60 10.49 16.18
N THR A 239 -9.63 10.23 16.98
CA THR A 239 -10.50 11.30 17.49
C THR A 239 -9.84 12.11 18.60
N ASP A 240 -8.85 11.54 19.31
CA ASP A 240 -8.08 12.20 20.36
C ASP A 240 -6.60 11.80 20.29
N PRO A 241 -5.75 12.58 19.61
CA PRO A 241 -4.32 12.30 19.52
C PRO A 241 -3.55 12.51 20.81
N THR A 242 -4.15 13.17 21.82
CA THR A 242 -3.48 13.43 23.12
C THR A 242 -3.38 12.18 23.99
N ARG A 243 -4.17 11.15 23.69
CA ARG A 243 -4.25 9.88 24.41
C ARG A 243 -3.79 8.73 23.52
N GLY A 244 -2.62 8.19 23.83
CA GLY A 244 -1.98 7.16 23.01
C GLY A 244 -2.82 5.89 22.80
N GLU A 245 -3.68 5.51 23.77
CA GLU A 245 -4.58 4.37 23.63
C GLU A 245 -5.69 4.58 22.61
N VAL A 246 -6.10 5.85 22.32
CA VAL A 246 -7.20 6.13 21.42
C VAL A 246 -6.81 5.80 19.97
N ARG A 247 -5.61 6.23 19.52
CA ARG A 247 -5.11 5.91 18.16
C ARG A 247 -4.99 4.41 17.91
N VAL A 248 -4.54 3.65 18.91
CA VAL A 248 -4.44 2.19 18.84
C VAL A 248 -5.82 1.55 18.70
N ARG A 249 -6.75 1.89 19.60
CA ARG A 249 -8.10 1.34 19.62
C ARG A 249 -8.86 1.63 18.33
N GLU A 250 -8.85 2.88 17.87
CA GLU A 250 -9.59 3.29 16.68
C GLU A 250 -9.01 2.70 15.39
N CYS A 251 -7.67 2.56 15.28
CA CYS A 251 -7.04 1.86 14.18
C CYS A 251 -7.50 0.39 14.11
N LYS A 252 -7.53 -0.31 15.26
CA LYS A 252 -8.06 -1.68 15.35
C LYS A 252 -9.56 -1.76 15.01
N GLN A 253 -10.37 -0.77 15.42
CA GLN A 253 -11.78 -0.70 15.05
C GLN A 253 -12.00 -0.55 13.54
N MET A 254 -11.17 0.25 12.87
CA MET A 254 -11.18 0.35 11.40
C MET A 254 -10.89 -1.00 10.75
N ILE A 255 -9.83 -1.68 11.18
CA ILE A 255 -9.44 -2.99 10.64
C ILE A 255 -10.54 -4.03 10.87
N ALA A 256 -11.05 -4.14 12.09
CA ALA A 256 -12.14 -5.06 12.43
C ALA A 256 -13.41 -4.82 11.60
N ALA A 257 -13.73 -3.56 11.30
CA ALA A 257 -14.88 -3.23 10.46
C ALA A 257 -14.71 -3.65 9.00
N LEU A 258 -13.50 -3.54 8.45
CA LEU A 258 -13.16 -4.03 7.11
C LEU A 258 -13.17 -5.56 7.07
N HIS A 259 -12.58 -6.24 8.06
CA HIS A 259 -12.61 -7.71 8.18
C HIS A 259 -14.04 -8.24 8.30
N ALA A 260 -14.88 -7.61 9.12
CA ALA A 260 -16.30 -7.96 9.24
C ALA A 260 -17.09 -7.77 7.93
N ALA A 261 -16.60 -6.93 7.03
CA ALA A 261 -17.13 -6.77 5.68
C ALA A 261 -16.54 -7.77 4.66
N GLY A 262 -15.64 -8.67 5.08
CA GLY A 262 -14.93 -9.61 4.21
C GLY A 262 -13.82 -8.95 3.37
N ILE A 263 -13.32 -7.80 3.80
CA ILE A 263 -12.30 -7.00 3.10
C ILE A 263 -11.00 -7.06 3.88
N GLY A 264 -9.94 -7.54 3.24
CA GLY A 264 -8.59 -7.54 3.83
C GLY A 264 -7.96 -6.14 3.82
N VAL A 265 -7.02 -5.92 4.73
CA VAL A 265 -6.32 -4.64 4.89
C VAL A 265 -4.86 -4.78 4.50
N ILE A 266 -4.42 -3.99 3.53
CA ILE A 266 -3.02 -3.87 3.14
C ILE A 266 -2.49 -2.55 3.70
N MET A 267 -1.37 -2.63 4.40
CA MET A 267 -0.69 -1.46 4.94
C MET A 267 0.43 -1.03 4.01
N ASP A 268 0.42 0.24 3.63
CA ASP A 268 1.52 0.88 2.93
C ASP A 268 2.61 1.25 3.93
N VAL A 269 3.81 0.71 3.73
CA VAL A 269 4.93 0.84 4.67
C VAL A 269 6.13 1.55 4.04
N VAL A 270 6.65 2.55 4.76
CA VAL A 270 7.69 3.48 4.30
C VAL A 270 8.94 3.30 5.17
N TYR A 271 9.52 2.08 5.17
CA TYR A 271 10.75 1.84 5.95
C TYR A 271 12.01 2.38 5.26
N ASN A 272 11.91 2.85 4.02
CA ASN A 272 13.07 3.30 3.24
C ASN A 272 13.72 4.59 3.76
N HIS A 273 13.01 5.42 4.54
CA HIS A 273 13.50 6.63 5.18
C HIS A 273 12.69 7.02 6.40
N MET A 274 13.12 8.05 7.12
CA MET A 274 12.35 8.71 8.19
C MET A 274 12.31 10.23 7.97
N TYR A 275 11.31 10.87 8.60
CA TYR A 275 11.15 12.32 8.56
C TYR A 275 12.34 13.04 9.19
N GLY A 276 13.19 13.60 8.33
CA GLY A 276 14.41 14.29 8.72
C GLY A 276 15.47 13.39 9.37
N ASN A 277 16.62 13.98 9.67
CA ASN A 277 17.76 13.26 10.26
C ASN A 277 17.76 13.25 11.79
N ASP A 278 16.96 14.13 12.42
CA ASP A 278 16.74 14.15 13.88
C ASP A 278 15.51 13.31 14.26
N ASN A 279 15.52 12.03 13.86
CA ASN A 279 14.46 11.07 14.08
C ASN A 279 14.77 10.11 15.23
N VAL A 280 13.78 9.32 15.63
CA VAL A 280 13.86 8.43 16.80
C VAL A 280 14.98 7.38 16.67
N LEU A 281 15.21 6.84 15.47
CA LEU A 281 16.27 5.85 15.25
C LEU A 281 17.66 6.47 15.36
N ASN A 282 17.85 7.63 14.74
CA ASN A 282 19.12 8.34 14.77
C ASN A 282 19.43 8.93 16.16
N ARG A 283 18.40 9.27 16.94
CA ARG A 283 18.55 9.64 18.34
C ARG A 283 18.91 8.45 19.24
N ALA A 284 18.38 7.26 18.95
CA ALA A 284 18.74 6.05 19.72
C ALA A 284 20.17 5.58 19.44
N VAL A 285 20.56 5.47 18.17
CA VAL A 285 21.90 5.08 17.72
C VAL A 285 22.32 5.93 16.51
N PRO A 286 22.98 7.07 16.76
CA PRO A 286 23.38 7.98 15.68
C PRO A 286 24.11 7.27 14.55
N TYR A 287 23.68 7.52 13.30
CA TYR A 287 24.22 6.98 12.05
C TYR A 287 24.04 5.48 11.77
N TYR A 288 23.57 4.68 12.73
CA TYR A 288 23.51 3.23 12.54
C TYR A 288 22.42 2.77 11.57
N TYR A 289 21.24 3.33 11.68
CA TYR A 289 20.06 2.85 10.92
C TYR A 289 19.99 3.38 9.49
N PHE A 290 20.89 4.31 9.14
CA PHE A 290 20.88 4.95 7.82
C PHE A 290 22.18 4.75 7.09
N ARG A 291 22.09 4.55 5.77
CA ARG A 291 23.26 4.45 4.90
C ARG A 291 24.00 5.77 4.82
N GLN A 292 25.29 5.68 4.63
CA GLN A 292 26.17 6.82 4.50
C GLN A 292 26.97 6.73 3.20
N ASN A 293 27.19 7.87 2.57
CA ASN A 293 28.14 8.05 1.47
C ASN A 293 29.58 7.89 1.96
N GLU A 294 30.56 7.87 1.06
CA GLU A 294 31.97 7.72 1.42
C GLU A 294 32.51 8.83 2.33
N ASP A 295 31.98 10.05 2.22
CA ASP A 295 32.31 11.18 3.09
C ASP A 295 31.62 11.14 4.47
N GLY A 296 30.80 10.12 4.71
CA GLY A 296 30.03 9.93 5.93
C GLY A 296 28.70 10.71 5.99
N SER A 297 28.35 11.50 4.98
CA SER A 297 27.04 12.11 4.86
C SER A 297 25.95 11.03 4.67
N PHE A 298 24.68 11.33 5.03
CA PHE A 298 23.60 10.39 4.78
C PHE A 298 23.35 10.23 3.28
N SER A 299 23.21 8.98 2.83
CA SER A 299 22.71 8.65 1.50
C SER A 299 21.27 9.11 1.32
N ASN A 300 20.91 9.49 0.10
CA ASN A 300 19.60 10.05 -0.23
C ASN A 300 18.90 9.28 -1.38
N GLY A 301 19.04 7.97 -1.42
CA GLY A 301 18.35 7.13 -2.39
C GLY A 301 16.82 7.21 -2.32
N SER A 302 16.28 7.64 -1.17
CA SER A 302 14.84 7.93 -1.01
C SER A 302 14.39 9.24 -1.66
N GLY A 303 15.30 10.19 -1.89
CA GLY A 303 14.97 11.58 -2.25
C GLY A 303 14.44 12.42 -1.06
N CYS A 304 14.42 11.86 0.17
CA CYS A 304 13.85 12.48 1.38
C CYS A 304 14.90 12.84 2.45
N GLY A 305 16.19 12.77 2.12
CA GLY A 305 17.29 13.24 2.97
C GLY A 305 18.00 12.17 3.79
N ASN A 306 17.50 10.95 3.82
CA ASN A 306 18.15 9.77 4.40
C ASN A 306 17.66 8.48 3.75
N GLU A 307 18.34 7.38 4.02
CA GLU A 307 18.07 6.07 3.42
C GLU A 307 18.36 4.97 4.44
N PHE A 308 17.36 4.13 4.70
CA PHE A 308 17.45 3.08 5.72
C PHE A 308 18.41 1.95 5.31
N ALA A 309 19.29 1.55 6.22
CA ALA A 309 20.32 0.53 6.00
C ALA A 309 19.80 -0.89 6.28
N SER A 310 18.92 -1.41 5.42
CA SER A 310 18.25 -2.71 5.59
C SER A 310 19.23 -3.90 5.71
N GLU A 311 20.42 -3.77 5.16
CA GLU A 311 21.49 -4.78 5.19
C GLU A 311 22.18 -4.90 6.54
N ARG A 312 22.06 -3.88 7.44
CA ARG A 312 22.69 -3.93 8.77
C ARG A 312 21.88 -4.80 9.73
N PRO A 313 22.49 -5.68 10.53
CA PRO A 313 21.78 -6.71 11.29
C PRO A 313 20.64 -6.19 12.18
N MET A 314 20.88 -5.12 12.98
CA MET A 314 19.86 -4.59 13.87
C MET A 314 18.83 -3.69 13.16
N ALA A 315 19.17 -3.11 11.99
CA ALA A 315 18.22 -2.40 11.15
C ALA A 315 17.29 -3.40 10.44
N ARG A 316 17.83 -4.45 9.83
CA ARG A 316 17.06 -5.58 9.26
C ARG A 316 16.11 -6.16 10.28
N ARG A 317 16.62 -6.46 11.48
CA ARG A 317 15.81 -6.97 12.57
C ARG A 317 14.67 -6.03 12.92
N TYR A 318 14.95 -4.73 13.07
CA TYR A 318 13.94 -3.72 13.39
C TYR A 318 12.80 -3.69 12.37
N LEU A 319 13.15 -3.72 11.08
CA LEU A 319 12.19 -3.79 9.99
C LEU A 319 11.32 -5.06 10.09
N ILE A 320 11.96 -6.23 10.24
CA ILE A 320 11.24 -7.51 10.35
C ILE A 320 10.33 -7.53 11.58
N ASP A 321 10.85 -7.14 12.76
CA ASP A 321 10.07 -7.07 14.01
C ASP A 321 8.85 -6.16 13.85
N SER A 322 8.99 -5.02 13.16
CA SER A 322 7.92 -4.07 12.92
C SER A 322 6.82 -4.63 12.01
N VAL A 323 7.19 -5.24 10.89
CA VAL A 323 6.21 -5.86 9.97
C VAL A 323 5.48 -7.01 10.67
N LEU A 324 6.20 -7.86 11.39
CA LEU A 324 5.60 -8.97 12.16
C LEU A 324 4.69 -8.46 13.28
N TYR A 325 5.02 -7.33 13.91
CA TYR A 325 4.16 -6.69 14.91
C TYR A 325 2.82 -6.26 14.27
N TRP A 326 2.82 -5.54 13.15
CA TRP A 326 1.60 -5.16 12.45
C TRP A 326 0.79 -6.38 11.98
N ALA A 327 1.47 -7.40 11.50
CA ALA A 327 0.81 -8.63 11.09
C ALA A 327 0.15 -9.38 12.25
N ARG A 328 0.78 -9.44 13.43
CA ARG A 328 0.27 -10.17 14.61
C ARG A 328 -0.74 -9.36 15.40
N GLU A 329 -0.41 -8.10 15.70
CA GLU A 329 -1.16 -7.26 16.63
C GLU A 329 -2.36 -6.56 15.97
N TYR A 330 -2.23 -6.19 14.68
CA TYR A 330 -3.28 -5.53 13.92
C TYR A 330 -3.92 -6.41 12.85
N HIS A 331 -3.53 -7.68 12.77
CA HIS A 331 -4.04 -8.65 11.81
C HIS A 331 -3.96 -8.19 10.35
N ILE A 332 -2.97 -7.39 9.99
CA ILE A 332 -2.76 -6.86 8.65
C ILE A 332 -2.62 -8.00 7.63
N ASP A 333 -3.37 -7.91 6.51
CA ASP A 333 -3.47 -8.94 5.46
C ASP A 333 -2.44 -8.78 4.34
N GLY A 334 -1.75 -7.68 4.29
CA GLY A 334 -0.70 -7.46 3.29
C GLY A 334 0.11 -6.20 3.57
N PHE A 335 1.27 -6.12 2.92
CA PHE A 335 2.20 -5.00 3.02
C PHE A 335 2.62 -4.55 1.63
N ARG A 336 2.47 -3.25 1.35
CA ARG A 336 3.03 -2.56 0.19
C ARG A 336 4.27 -1.79 0.62
N PHE A 337 5.42 -2.09 0.04
CA PHE A 337 6.68 -1.43 0.36
C PHE A 337 6.91 -0.24 -0.57
N ASP A 338 6.91 0.95 0.01
CA ASP A 338 7.32 2.17 -0.65
C ASP A 338 8.79 2.08 -1.05
N LEU A 339 9.14 2.52 -2.29
CA LEU A 339 10.49 2.47 -2.84
C LEU A 339 11.22 1.15 -2.50
N MET A 340 10.58 0.00 -2.81
CA MET A 340 11.13 -1.32 -2.46
C MET A 340 12.53 -1.55 -3.04
N GLY A 341 12.87 -0.86 -4.13
CA GLY A 341 14.21 -0.87 -4.71
C GLY A 341 15.33 -0.36 -3.80
N LEU A 342 15.02 0.22 -2.65
CA LEU A 342 15.99 0.66 -1.63
C LEU A 342 16.33 -0.42 -0.60
N TYR A 343 15.62 -1.54 -0.58
CA TYR A 343 15.93 -2.66 0.32
C TYR A 343 16.77 -3.71 -0.42
N ASP A 344 17.63 -4.39 0.31
CA ASP A 344 18.36 -5.53 -0.24
C ASP A 344 17.46 -6.78 -0.39
N VAL A 345 17.72 -7.57 -1.44
CA VAL A 345 16.97 -8.79 -1.76
C VAL A 345 16.95 -9.77 -0.58
N GLU A 346 18.08 -9.91 0.14
CA GLU A 346 18.18 -10.82 1.27
C GLU A 346 17.18 -10.45 2.39
N THR A 347 17.12 -9.16 2.76
CA THR A 347 16.18 -8.68 3.77
C THR A 347 14.73 -8.92 3.36
N MET A 348 14.36 -8.66 2.09
CA MET A 348 13.00 -8.87 1.63
C MET A 348 12.63 -10.36 1.61
N ASN A 349 13.54 -11.24 1.20
CA ASN A 349 13.33 -12.69 1.21
C ASN A 349 13.23 -13.26 2.63
N LEU A 350 14.06 -12.79 3.57
CA LEU A 350 13.98 -13.16 4.99
C LEU A 350 12.65 -12.70 5.59
N LEU A 351 12.24 -11.46 5.33
CA LEU A 351 10.95 -10.96 5.80
C LEU A 351 9.79 -11.81 5.28
N ARG A 352 9.82 -12.20 3.99
CA ARG A 352 8.79 -13.09 3.43
C ARG A 352 8.78 -14.44 4.15
N ALA A 353 9.95 -15.01 4.41
CA ALA A 353 10.07 -16.27 5.13
C ALA A 353 9.50 -16.19 6.56
N GLU A 354 9.78 -15.10 7.28
CA GLU A 354 9.25 -14.86 8.63
C GLU A 354 7.73 -14.67 8.64
N LEU A 355 7.18 -13.92 7.68
CA LEU A 355 5.73 -13.79 7.52
C LEU A 355 5.06 -15.15 7.27
N ASP A 356 5.70 -16.05 6.52
CA ASP A 356 5.18 -17.38 6.23
C ASP A 356 5.04 -18.28 7.46
N GLN A 357 5.82 -18.01 8.50
CA GLN A 357 5.74 -18.75 9.76
C GLN A 357 4.51 -18.37 10.61
N LEU A 358 3.86 -17.24 10.29
CA LEU A 358 2.66 -16.83 11.01
C LEU A 358 1.46 -17.73 10.66
N PRO A 359 0.51 -17.93 11.58
CA PRO A 359 -0.75 -18.58 11.24
C PRO A 359 -1.44 -17.87 10.07
N GLY A 360 -1.68 -18.58 8.97
CA GLY A 360 -2.21 -18.01 7.74
C GLY A 360 -1.24 -17.06 6.99
N GLY A 361 0.03 -16.99 7.40
CA GLY A 361 1.04 -16.06 6.90
C GLY A 361 1.31 -16.16 5.40
N ARG A 362 1.16 -17.37 4.82
CA ARG A 362 1.27 -17.58 3.36
C ARG A 362 0.22 -16.81 2.55
N ASN A 363 -0.89 -16.40 3.17
CA ASN A 363 -1.93 -15.59 2.54
C ASN A 363 -1.70 -14.08 2.69
N ILE A 364 -0.76 -13.66 3.55
CA ILE A 364 -0.38 -12.24 3.69
C ILE A 364 0.30 -11.80 2.39
N LEU A 365 -0.29 -10.80 1.74
CA LEU A 365 0.27 -10.23 0.52
C LEU A 365 1.54 -9.42 0.84
N MET A 366 2.52 -9.47 -0.07
CA MET A 366 3.73 -8.68 0.02
C MET A 366 4.13 -8.22 -1.38
N TYR A 367 4.18 -6.93 -1.61
CA TYR A 367 4.61 -6.34 -2.87
C TYR A 367 5.11 -4.91 -2.64
N GLY A 368 5.73 -4.31 -3.64
CA GLY A 368 6.24 -2.95 -3.51
C GLY A 368 6.62 -2.31 -4.82
N GLU A 369 7.11 -1.08 -4.72
CA GLU A 369 7.62 -0.31 -5.85
C GLU A 369 9.04 -0.76 -6.20
N PRO A 370 9.26 -1.29 -7.42
CA PRO A 370 10.56 -1.85 -7.80
C PRO A 370 11.54 -0.78 -8.31
N TRP A 371 11.54 0.41 -7.71
CA TRP A 371 12.41 1.54 -8.05
C TRP A 371 12.86 2.30 -6.80
N GLN A 372 13.69 3.31 -7.00
CA GLN A 372 14.27 4.20 -6.01
C GLN A 372 13.85 5.65 -6.30
N GLY A 373 13.97 6.54 -5.31
CA GLY A 373 13.76 7.98 -5.47
C GLY A 373 15.00 8.74 -5.98
N GLY A 374 16.19 8.16 -5.80
CA GLY A 374 17.48 8.73 -6.17
C GLY A 374 18.59 7.69 -6.19
N VAL A 375 19.85 8.12 -6.20
CA VAL A 375 21.01 7.23 -6.16
C VAL A 375 21.19 6.67 -4.75
N SER A 376 21.19 5.35 -4.62
CA SER A 376 21.39 4.63 -3.36
C SER A 376 22.86 4.32 -3.10
N ALA A 377 23.25 4.33 -1.81
CA ALA A 377 24.53 3.79 -1.34
C ALA A 377 24.45 2.28 -0.95
N LEU A 378 23.43 1.57 -1.38
CA LEU A 378 23.33 0.12 -1.17
C LEU A 378 24.31 -0.63 -2.08
N HIS A 379 25.28 -1.32 -1.49
CA HIS A 379 26.27 -2.15 -2.20
C HIS A 379 25.87 -3.63 -2.22
N ARG A 380 24.60 -3.93 -2.45
CA ARG A 380 24.03 -5.29 -2.53
C ARG A 380 22.98 -5.34 -3.64
N TYR A 381 22.46 -6.53 -3.96
CA TYR A 381 21.35 -6.67 -4.89
C TYR A 381 20.08 -5.98 -4.32
N GLU A 382 19.59 -5.02 -5.05
CA GLU A 382 18.40 -4.24 -4.74
C GLU A 382 17.13 -5.02 -5.06
N ALA A 383 16.08 -4.88 -4.26
CA ALA A 383 14.79 -5.52 -4.50
C ALA A 383 13.99 -4.75 -5.57
N ASN A 384 14.54 -4.66 -6.78
CA ASN A 384 13.99 -3.94 -7.92
C ASN A 384 13.63 -4.89 -9.07
N LYS A 385 13.07 -4.34 -10.16
CA LYS A 385 12.63 -5.13 -11.32
C LYS A 385 13.78 -5.86 -12.03
N ASN A 386 15.02 -5.36 -11.96
CA ASN A 386 16.17 -6.01 -12.59
C ASN A 386 16.58 -7.29 -11.84
N ASN A 387 16.27 -7.37 -10.57
CA ASN A 387 16.57 -8.51 -9.70
C ASN A 387 15.32 -9.32 -9.32
N LEU A 388 14.21 -9.18 -10.09
CA LEU A 388 12.95 -9.84 -9.81
C LEU A 388 13.08 -11.37 -9.66
N ALA A 389 13.93 -12.00 -10.48
CA ALA A 389 14.22 -13.43 -10.40
C ALA A 389 14.95 -13.86 -9.10
N MET A 390 15.53 -12.92 -8.35
CA MET A 390 16.18 -13.19 -7.06
C MET A 390 15.20 -13.03 -5.88
N LEU A 391 14.08 -12.35 -6.08
CA LEU A 391 13.02 -12.21 -5.08
C LEU A 391 12.22 -13.51 -4.96
N ASN A 392 11.74 -13.80 -3.75
CA ASN A 392 10.82 -14.91 -3.55
C ASN A 392 9.58 -14.73 -4.45
N GLU A 393 9.07 -15.79 -5.04
CA GLU A 393 7.92 -15.82 -5.98
C GLU A 393 6.63 -15.17 -5.42
N ARG A 394 6.55 -14.96 -4.10
CA ARG A 394 5.41 -14.33 -3.42
C ARG A 394 5.69 -12.89 -2.99
N ILE A 395 6.74 -12.28 -3.52
CA ILE A 395 7.01 -10.84 -3.43
C ILE A 395 6.68 -10.21 -4.77
N GLY A 396 5.57 -9.47 -4.81
CA GLY A 396 5.10 -8.81 -6.02
C GLY A 396 5.74 -7.44 -6.26
N ILE A 397 5.61 -6.95 -7.49
CA ILE A 397 6.03 -5.60 -7.88
C ILE A 397 4.94 -4.86 -8.62
N PHE A 398 4.85 -3.55 -8.43
CA PHE A 398 4.08 -2.68 -9.31
C PHE A 398 4.67 -2.71 -10.72
N CYS A 399 3.84 -3.02 -11.72
CA CYS A 399 4.28 -3.12 -13.09
C CYS A 399 4.06 -1.79 -13.84
N ASP A 400 5.05 -0.91 -13.77
CA ASP A 400 5.06 0.36 -14.51
C ASP A 400 5.00 0.15 -16.03
N ASN A 401 5.57 -0.94 -16.54
CA ASN A 401 5.46 -1.32 -17.95
C ASN A 401 4.00 -1.50 -18.38
N THR A 402 3.16 -2.19 -17.58
CA THR A 402 1.72 -2.32 -17.85
C THR A 402 1.01 -0.98 -17.77
N ARG A 403 1.30 -0.20 -16.72
CA ARG A 403 0.71 1.13 -16.50
C ARG A 403 0.95 2.04 -17.71
N ASP A 404 2.21 2.16 -18.12
CA ASP A 404 2.62 3.11 -19.18
C ASP A 404 2.19 2.64 -20.56
N ALA A 405 2.12 1.33 -20.80
CA ALA A 405 1.54 0.79 -22.04
C ALA A 405 0.06 1.18 -22.19
N ILE A 406 -0.72 1.10 -21.10
CA ILE A 406 -2.16 1.37 -21.14
C ILE A 406 -2.46 2.86 -21.28
N LYS A 407 -1.89 3.73 -20.39
CA LYS A 407 -2.27 5.15 -20.27
C LYS A 407 -1.20 6.15 -20.73
N GLY A 408 -0.04 5.67 -21.21
CA GLY A 408 1.14 6.51 -21.50
C GLY A 408 1.96 6.82 -20.25
N GLY A 409 3.18 7.31 -20.47
CA GLY A 409 4.14 7.60 -19.41
C GLY A 409 3.62 8.57 -18.34
N CYS A 410 4.01 8.34 -17.09
CA CYS A 410 3.52 9.13 -15.97
C CYS A 410 4.27 10.47 -15.79
N PHE A 411 5.49 10.60 -16.34
CA PHE A 411 6.30 11.83 -16.25
C PHE A 411 5.98 12.85 -17.35
N ASP A 412 5.38 12.41 -18.46
CA ASP A 412 4.82 13.29 -19.48
C ASP A 412 3.29 13.21 -19.46
N ALA A 413 2.65 14.29 -19.00
CA ALA A 413 1.19 14.37 -18.91
C ALA A 413 0.50 14.17 -20.27
N ARG A 414 1.20 14.43 -21.39
CA ARG A 414 0.64 14.42 -22.73
C ARG A 414 1.03 13.21 -23.56
N GLU A 415 1.91 12.36 -23.06
CA GLU A 415 2.26 11.12 -23.75
C GLU A 415 1.04 10.19 -23.79
N PRO A 416 0.54 9.82 -25.00
CA PRO A 416 -0.60 8.90 -25.12
C PRO A 416 -0.19 7.47 -24.79
N GLY A 417 -1.16 6.67 -24.33
CA GLY A 417 -1.04 5.23 -24.19
C GLY A 417 -1.86 4.47 -25.25
N TYR A 418 -1.98 3.17 -25.05
CA TYR A 418 -2.79 2.32 -25.94
C TYR A 418 -4.25 2.76 -26.00
N VAL A 419 -4.83 3.19 -24.88
CA VAL A 419 -6.24 3.61 -24.82
C VAL A 419 -6.53 4.89 -25.61
N GLU A 420 -5.48 5.67 -25.96
CA GLU A 420 -5.56 6.82 -26.88
C GLU A 420 -5.09 6.47 -28.29
N GLY A 421 -4.88 5.17 -28.61
CA GLY A 421 -4.53 4.71 -29.95
C GLY A 421 -3.04 4.63 -30.25
N LYS A 422 -2.15 4.61 -29.23
CA LYS A 422 -0.70 4.44 -29.42
C LYS A 422 -0.38 3.03 -29.92
N GLU A 423 -0.16 2.87 -31.22
CA GLU A 423 0.12 1.57 -31.86
C GLU A 423 1.39 0.89 -31.35
N SER A 424 2.44 1.69 -31.03
CA SER A 424 3.69 1.14 -30.52
C SER A 424 3.57 0.44 -29.16
N ALA A 425 2.46 0.63 -28.42
CA ALA A 425 2.18 -0.06 -27.17
C ALA A 425 1.60 -1.48 -27.35
N LEU A 426 1.29 -1.88 -28.58
CA LEU A 426 0.60 -3.14 -28.88
C LEU A 426 1.30 -4.37 -28.30
N TRP A 427 2.62 -4.44 -28.43
CA TRP A 427 3.41 -5.55 -27.91
C TRP A 427 3.39 -5.61 -26.37
N ASP A 428 3.51 -4.44 -25.72
CA ASP A 428 3.49 -4.33 -24.26
C ASP A 428 2.12 -4.69 -23.68
N ILE A 429 1.01 -4.37 -24.39
CA ILE A 429 -0.34 -4.82 -24.00
C ILE A 429 -0.41 -6.36 -24.08
N GLY A 430 0.13 -6.98 -25.13
CA GLY A 430 0.22 -8.44 -25.23
C GLY A 430 1.04 -9.07 -24.09
N ALA A 431 2.16 -8.45 -23.73
CA ALA A 431 2.98 -8.89 -22.60
C ALA A 431 2.24 -8.72 -21.25
N ALA A 432 1.54 -7.60 -21.08
CA ALA A 432 0.75 -7.31 -19.88
C ALA A 432 -0.38 -8.33 -19.65
N VAL A 433 -1.07 -8.77 -20.72
CA VAL A 433 -2.09 -9.82 -20.63
C VAL A 433 -1.55 -11.08 -19.97
N ALA A 434 -0.33 -11.48 -20.31
CA ALA A 434 0.37 -12.65 -19.75
C ALA A 434 1.16 -12.31 -18.45
N ALA A 435 0.90 -11.16 -17.82
CA ALA A 435 1.66 -10.66 -16.68
C ALA A 435 3.19 -10.71 -16.91
N TRP A 436 3.63 -10.38 -18.12
CA TRP A 436 5.03 -10.37 -18.58
C TRP A 436 5.75 -11.72 -18.52
N CYS A 437 5.10 -12.82 -18.09
CA CYS A 437 5.70 -14.14 -17.95
C CYS A 437 6.24 -14.74 -19.27
N ARG A 438 5.88 -14.14 -20.41
CA ARG A 438 6.34 -14.55 -21.74
C ARG A 438 7.30 -13.53 -22.36
N SER A 439 7.80 -12.60 -21.58
CA SER A 439 8.68 -11.51 -22.02
C SER A 439 10.06 -11.62 -21.34
N SER A 440 11.12 -11.39 -22.11
CA SER A 440 12.48 -11.27 -21.56
C SER A 440 12.73 -9.90 -20.91
N ALA A 441 11.88 -8.91 -21.16
CA ALA A 441 12.03 -7.55 -20.60
C ALA A 441 11.74 -7.50 -19.11
N LEU A 442 10.87 -8.39 -18.61
CA LEU A 442 10.52 -8.51 -17.20
C LEU A 442 10.16 -9.98 -16.93
N PRO A 443 11.10 -10.81 -16.39
CA PRO A 443 10.88 -12.24 -16.19
C PRO A 443 10.38 -12.56 -14.77
N PRO A 444 9.07 -12.44 -14.45
CA PRO A 444 8.55 -12.86 -13.16
C PRO A 444 8.52 -14.40 -13.07
N HIS A 445 8.60 -14.96 -11.86
CA HIS A 445 8.41 -16.39 -11.62
C HIS A 445 7.00 -16.87 -11.95
N SER A 446 6.01 -16.01 -11.74
CA SER A 446 4.60 -16.28 -12.04
C SER A 446 3.81 -14.98 -12.14
N PRO A 447 2.56 -15.01 -12.66
CA PRO A 447 1.67 -13.85 -12.63
C PRO A 447 1.47 -13.25 -11.24
N GLY A 448 1.64 -14.04 -10.17
CA GLY A 448 1.51 -13.59 -8.78
C GLY A 448 2.50 -12.51 -8.35
N GLN A 449 3.61 -12.33 -9.08
CA GLN A 449 4.57 -11.26 -8.82
C GLN A 449 4.19 -9.92 -9.50
N ILE A 450 3.15 -9.88 -10.31
CA ILE A 450 2.79 -8.69 -11.08
C ILE A 450 1.53 -8.04 -10.50
N VAL A 451 1.67 -6.77 -10.08
CA VAL A 451 0.55 -5.90 -9.76
C VAL A 451 0.20 -5.09 -11.02
N SER A 452 -0.96 -5.41 -11.63
CA SER A 452 -1.46 -4.77 -12.85
C SER A 452 -2.32 -3.57 -12.48
N TYR A 453 -1.96 -2.36 -12.93
CA TYR A 453 -2.62 -1.13 -12.56
C TYR A 453 -2.43 -0.04 -13.62
N VAL A 454 -3.19 1.05 -13.50
CA VAL A 454 -3.06 2.25 -14.33
C VAL A 454 -2.93 3.53 -13.50
N SER A 455 -3.44 3.56 -12.28
CA SER A 455 -3.31 4.70 -11.37
C SER A 455 -3.04 4.27 -9.93
N ALA A 456 -2.33 5.11 -9.19
CA ALA A 456 -2.08 5.05 -7.76
C ALA A 456 -2.18 6.48 -7.19
N HIS A 457 -1.85 6.67 -5.91
CA HIS A 457 -1.84 8.01 -5.30
C HIS A 457 -0.87 8.97 -5.99
N ASP A 458 0.27 8.46 -6.51
CA ASP A 458 1.28 9.22 -7.23
C ASP A 458 0.86 9.56 -8.65
N ASN A 459 1.36 10.70 -9.14
CA ASN A 459 1.12 11.22 -10.47
C ASN A 459 -0.35 11.61 -10.72
N PHE A 460 -0.75 11.68 -11.98
CA PHE A 460 -2.12 12.04 -12.35
C PHE A 460 -3.08 10.89 -12.10
N THR A 461 -4.31 11.23 -11.64
CA THR A 461 -5.41 10.25 -11.72
C THR A 461 -5.59 9.81 -13.18
N LEU A 462 -6.16 8.63 -13.40
CA LEU A 462 -6.42 8.18 -14.78
C LEU A 462 -7.25 9.21 -15.54
N TRP A 463 -8.32 9.73 -14.93
CA TRP A 463 -9.18 10.75 -15.53
C TRP A 463 -8.42 12.02 -15.95
N ASP A 464 -7.60 12.57 -15.06
CA ASP A 464 -6.83 13.77 -15.36
C ASP A 464 -5.81 13.52 -16.48
N LYS A 465 -5.16 12.35 -16.50
CA LYS A 465 -4.22 11.95 -17.55
C LYS A 465 -4.89 11.88 -18.91
N LEU A 466 -6.03 11.21 -19.03
CA LEU A 466 -6.80 11.09 -20.28
C LEU A 466 -7.20 12.48 -20.82
N LEU A 467 -7.64 13.36 -19.93
CA LEU A 467 -7.98 14.73 -20.32
C LEU A 467 -6.76 15.56 -20.74
N PHE A 468 -5.60 15.38 -20.10
CA PHE A 468 -4.36 16.07 -20.50
C PHE A 468 -3.85 15.67 -21.88
N VAL A 469 -3.94 14.39 -22.22
CA VAL A 469 -3.57 13.92 -23.55
C VAL A 469 -4.45 14.57 -24.62
N ARG A 470 -5.74 14.72 -24.31
CA ARG A 470 -6.76 15.18 -25.23
C ARG A 470 -6.82 16.71 -25.38
N TYR A 471 -6.69 17.43 -24.26
CA TYR A 471 -6.95 18.88 -24.21
C TYR A 471 -5.77 19.69 -23.74
N LYS A 472 -5.56 20.89 -24.34
CA LYS A 472 -4.57 21.85 -23.83
C LYS A 472 -4.97 22.46 -22.49
N ARG A 473 -6.28 22.64 -22.26
CA ARG A 473 -6.87 23.19 -21.03
C ARG A 473 -8.10 22.34 -20.66
N PRO A 474 -7.91 21.26 -19.88
CA PRO A 474 -9.01 20.37 -19.54
C PRO A 474 -10.02 21.01 -18.58
N GLU A 475 -11.28 20.65 -18.75
CA GLU A 475 -12.35 20.88 -17.77
C GLU A 475 -12.58 19.61 -16.94
N TYR A 476 -11.89 19.49 -15.82
CA TYR A 476 -11.82 18.26 -15.05
C TYR A 476 -13.15 17.82 -14.41
N GLY A 477 -14.07 18.76 -14.17
CA GLY A 477 -15.37 18.48 -13.56
C GLY A 477 -16.42 17.97 -14.54
N ALA A 478 -16.25 18.27 -15.83
CA ALA A 478 -17.21 17.91 -16.87
C ALA A 478 -17.14 16.42 -17.22
N MET A 479 -18.25 15.86 -17.68
CA MET A 479 -18.30 14.53 -18.27
C MET A 479 -17.77 14.62 -19.71
N ASP A 480 -16.78 13.77 -20.03
CA ASP A 480 -16.22 13.61 -21.39
C ASP A 480 -16.45 12.17 -21.84
N SER A 481 -17.23 11.99 -22.89
CA SER A 481 -17.64 10.65 -23.36
C SER A 481 -16.47 9.84 -23.91
N VAL A 482 -15.45 10.48 -24.49
CA VAL A 482 -14.27 9.79 -25.02
C VAL A 482 -13.36 9.38 -23.88
N ALA A 483 -13.06 10.27 -22.93
CA ALA A 483 -12.30 9.92 -21.74
C ALA A 483 -13.00 8.82 -20.91
N LEU A 484 -14.34 8.82 -20.89
CA LEU A 484 -15.13 7.77 -20.23
C LEU A 484 -14.97 6.41 -20.92
N ALA A 485 -14.98 6.38 -22.26
CA ALA A 485 -14.73 5.16 -23.03
C ALA A 485 -13.29 4.66 -22.84
N GLN A 486 -12.31 5.57 -22.85
CA GLN A 486 -10.91 5.27 -22.59
C GLN A 486 -10.67 4.73 -21.16
N ASN A 487 -11.35 5.28 -20.15
CA ASN A 487 -11.32 4.77 -18.77
C ASN A 487 -11.89 3.34 -18.70
N ARG A 488 -13.03 3.07 -19.36
CA ARG A 488 -13.59 1.71 -19.45
C ARG A 488 -12.65 0.75 -20.15
N LEU A 489 -12.01 1.16 -21.25
CA LEU A 489 -11.03 0.34 -21.97
C LEU A 489 -9.82 0.03 -21.07
N ALA A 490 -9.28 1.03 -20.36
CA ALA A 490 -8.17 0.84 -19.43
C ALA A 490 -8.53 -0.19 -18.35
N ALA A 491 -9.69 -0.04 -17.71
CA ALA A 491 -10.21 -1.00 -16.73
C ALA A 491 -10.39 -2.40 -17.36
N GLY A 492 -10.96 -2.47 -18.55
CA GLY A 492 -11.13 -3.72 -19.32
C GLY A 492 -9.80 -4.44 -19.55
N ILE A 493 -8.71 -3.70 -19.82
CA ILE A 493 -7.38 -4.27 -20.03
C ILE A 493 -6.82 -4.81 -18.71
N TYR A 494 -6.54 -3.95 -17.70
CA TYR A 494 -5.81 -4.42 -16.51
C TYR A 494 -6.62 -5.39 -15.64
N LEU A 495 -7.96 -5.32 -15.65
CA LEU A 495 -8.82 -6.28 -14.95
C LEU A 495 -8.95 -7.63 -15.68
N THR A 496 -8.57 -7.73 -16.95
CA THR A 496 -8.49 -9.00 -17.67
C THR A 496 -7.05 -9.48 -17.87
N CYS A 497 -6.03 -8.67 -17.57
CA CYS A 497 -4.65 -9.15 -17.46
C CYS A 497 -4.48 -10.13 -16.30
N MET A 498 -3.52 -11.04 -16.42
CA MET A 498 -3.09 -11.87 -15.30
C MET A 498 -2.41 -11.05 -14.22
N GLY A 499 -2.29 -11.61 -13.01
CA GLY A 499 -1.70 -10.96 -11.84
C GLY A 499 -2.72 -10.32 -10.89
N LEU A 500 -2.26 -9.46 -9.99
CA LEU A 500 -3.06 -8.79 -8.99
C LEU A 500 -3.57 -7.43 -9.52
N PRO A 501 -4.87 -7.24 -9.76
CA PRO A 501 -5.40 -5.96 -10.18
C PRO A 501 -5.43 -4.97 -9.01
N PHE A 502 -5.02 -3.74 -9.32
CA PHE A 502 -4.91 -2.64 -8.37
C PHE A 502 -5.37 -1.33 -9.03
N TRP A 503 -6.04 -0.44 -8.28
CA TRP A 503 -6.37 0.90 -8.72
C TRP A 503 -6.55 1.88 -7.55
N GLN A 504 -6.35 3.16 -7.83
CA GLN A 504 -6.58 4.26 -6.92
C GLN A 504 -8.09 4.42 -6.65
N ALA A 505 -8.47 4.63 -5.41
CA ALA A 505 -9.83 4.98 -5.01
C ALA A 505 -10.41 6.10 -5.85
N GLY A 506 -11.54 5.83 -6.48
CA GLY A 506 -12.23 6.79 -7.32
C GLY A 506 -11.89 6.73 -8.80
N GLU A 507 -10.94 5.92 -9.23
CA GLU A 507 -10.71 5.66 -10.66
C GLU A 507 -12.01 5.21 -11.34
N GLU A 508 -12.77 4.37 -10.66
CA GLU A 508 -14.06 3.83 -11.07
C GLU A 508 -15.22 4.84 -11.08
N PHE A 509 -14.99 6.07 -10.63
CA PHE A 509 -15.91 7.20 -10.81
C PHE A 509 -15.21 8.46 -11.30
N ALA A 510 -14.20 8.27 -12.14
CA ALA A 510 -13.48 9.34 -12.83
C ALA A 510 -12.92 10.41 -11.87
N ARG A 511 -12.33 9.98 -10.74
CA ARG A 511 -11.71 10.88 -9.74
C ARG A 511 -10.76 11.85 -10.40
N THR A 512 -10.89 13.13 -10.01
CA THR A 512 -9.98 14.19 -10.46
C THR A 512 -9.31 14.86 -9.28
N LYS A 513 -8.04 15.16 -9.44
CA LYS A 513 -7.26 16.09 -8.61
C LYS A 513 -6.96 17.39 -9.37
N LYS A 514 -7.81 17.72 -10.33
CA LYS A 514 -7.74 18.95 -11.15
C LYS A 514 -6.36 19.14 -11.79
N GLY A 515 -5.78 18.04 -12.26
CA GLY A 515 -4.47 18.03 -12.90
C GLY A 515 -3.27 18.18 -11.95
N GLN A 516 -3.45 17.99 -10.65
CA GLN A 516 -2.35 17.98 -9.69
C GLN A 516 -1.75 16.58 -9.58
N GLY A 517 -0.63 16.36 -10.25
CA GLY A 517 0.07 15.06 -10.20
C GLY A 517 0.76 14.79 -8.87
N ASN A 518 1.16 15.82 -8.13
CA ASN A 518 1.79 15.69 -6.82
C ASN A 518 0.99 16.48 -5.78
N SER A 519 0.02 15.81 -5.15
CA SER A 519 -0.94 16.43 -4.23
C SER A 519 -0.70 16.07 -2.75
N TYR A 520 0.50 15.57 -2.39
CA TYR A 520 0.79 14.99 -1.07
C TYR A 520 0.54 15.93 0.11
N ARG A 521 0.66 17.23 -0.07
CA ARG A 521 0.37 18.29 0.92
C ARG A 521 -0.66 19.32 0.44
N SER A 522 -1.40 18.98 -0.61
CA SER A 522 -2.50 19.83 -1.09
C SER A 522 -3.66 19.81 -0.10
N SER A 523 -4.66 20.67 -0.32
CA SER A 523 -5.78 20.77 0.60
C SER A 523 -6.57 19.45 0.71
N PRO A 524 -7.18 19.15 1.87
CA PRO A 524 -8.09 18.01 2.00
C PRO A 524 -9.24 18.05 0.98
N ALA A 525 -9.67 19.23 0.56
CA ALA A 525 -10.76 19.38 -0.41
C ALA A 525 -10.36 18.91 -1.82
N LEU A 526 -9.07 18.97 -2.18
CA LEU A 526 -8.57 18.45 -3.45
C LEU A 526 -8.44 16.92 -3.43
N ASN A 527 -7.98 16.37 -2.29
CA ASN A 527 -7.64 14.97 -2.17
C ASN A 527 -8.82 14.06 -1.81
N ARG A 528 -9.86 14.59 -1.14
CA ARG A 528 -11.02 13.81 -0.69
C ARG A 528 -11.70 13.07 -1.84
N LEU A 529 -12.29 11.92 -1.55
CA LEU A 529 -13.21 11.26 -2.46
C LEU A 529 -14.50 12.10 -2.58
N ASP A 530 -14.90 12.38 -3.80
CA ASP A 530 -16.16 13.07 -4.11
C ASP A 530 -17.28 12.04 -4.29
N TRP A 531 -18.05 11.80 -3.24
CA TRP A 531 -19.09 10.80 -3.25
C TRP A 531 -20.28 11.17 -4.16
N GLN A 532 -20.49 12.45 -4.43
CA GLN A 532 -21.48 12.89 -5.41
C GLN A 532 -21.05 12.51 -6.82
N ARG A 533 -19.73 12.57 -7.12
CA ARG A 533 -19.18 12.13 -8.38
C ARG A 533 -19.32 10.62 -8.60
N ALA A 534 -19.25 9.82 -7.54
CA ALA A 534 -19.52 8.38 -7.63
C ALA A 534 -20.97 8.10 -8.10
N GLN A 535 -21.93 8.93 -7.71
CA GLN A 535 -23.30 8.84 -8.21
C GLN A 535 -23.42 9.39 -9.63
N GLN A 536 -22.75 10.47 -9.96
CA GLN A 536 -22.75 11.06 -11.31
C GLN A 536 -22.19 10.07 -12.36
N PHE A 537 -21.16 9.30 -12.01
CA PHE A 537 -20.50 8.30 -12.86
C PHE A 537 -20.90 6.85 -12.49
N HIS A 538 -22.12 6.65 -11.99
CA HIS A 538 -22.58 5.34 -11.50
C HIS A 538 -22.46 4.21 -12.56
N GLU A 539 -22.61 4.52 -13.84
CA GLU A 539 -22.45 3.54 -14.93
C GLU A 539 -20.99 3.06 -15.05
N LEU A 540 -20.02 3.94 -14.81
CA LEU A 540 -18.61 3.56 -14.76
C LEU A 540 -18.35 2.69 -13.52
N VAL A 541 -18.90 3.04 -12.35
CA VAL A 541 -18.83 2.19 -11.13
C VAL A 541 -19.40 0.80 -11.39
N ASP A 542 -20.57 0.72 -12.05
CA ASP A 542 -21.21 -0.56 -12.39
C ASP A 542 -20.37 -1.36 -13.40
N TYR A 543 -19.66 -0.68 -14.31
CA TYR A 543 -18.71 -1.33 -15.24
C TYR A 543 -17.56 -1.99 -14.48
N TYR A 544 -16.88 -1.27 -13.56
CA TYR A 544 -15.83 -1.85 -12.70
C TYR A 544 -16.37 -3.02 -11.87
N ARG A 545 -17.53 -2.85 -11.23
CA ARG A 545 -18.18 -3.88 -10.43
C ARG A 545 -18.47 -5.16 -11.24
N GLY A 546 -18.89 -5.00 -12.49
CA GLY A 546 -19.14 -6.12 -13.39
C GLY A 546 -17.86 -6.88 -13.73
N LEU A 547 -16.76 -6.17 -14.05
CA LEU A 547 -15.45 -6.77 -14.35
C LEU A 547 -14.86 -7.48 -13.13
N ILE A 548 -14.92 -6.88 -11.93
CA ILE A 548 -14.48 -7.51 -10.67
C ILE A 548 -15.25 -8.81 -10.45
N GLY A 549 -16.58 -8.79 -10.64
CA GLY A 549 -17.42 -9.96 -10.52
C GLY A 549 -17.10 -11.03 -11.56
N LEU A 550 -16.87 -10.62 -12.80
CA LEU A 550 -16.55 -11.51 -13.92
C LEU A 550 -15.21 -12.24 -13.72
N ARG A 551 -14.18 -11.52 -13.26
CA ARG A 551 -12.85 -12.08 -13.03
C ARG A 551 -12.87 -13.32 -12.11
N ARG A 552 -13.79 -13.37 -11.15
CA ARG A 552 -13.94 -14.49 -10.20
C ARG A 552 -14.31 -15.81 -10.87
N TYR A 553 -14.93 -15.76 -12.06
CA TYR A 553 -15.28 -16.94 -12.84
C TYR A 553 -14.15 -17.43 -13.75
N PHE A 554 -13.03 -16.69 -13.80
CA PHE A 554 -11.85 -17.05 -14.60
C PHE A 554 -10.60 -17.12 -13.71
N PRO A 555 -10.49 -18.14 -12.81
CA PRO A 555 -9.41 -18.22 -11.81
C PRO A 555 -8.00 -18.21 -12.41
N ARG A 556 -7.85 -18.64 -13.66
CA ARG A 556 -6.57 -18.56 -14.39
C ARG A 556 -6.02 -17.14 -14.55
N LEU A 557 -6.86 -16.11 -14.56
CA LEU A 557 -6.39 -14.72 -14.56
C LEU A 557 -5.61 -14.35 -13.29
N SER A 558 -5.81 -15.10 -12.21
CA SER A 558 -5.12 -14.92 -10.93
C SER A 558 -4.20 -16.09 -10.59
N ALA A 559 -3.84 -16.93 -11.57
CA ALA A 559 -2.99 -18.08 -11.37
C ALA A 559 -1.60 -17.69 -10.83
N LEU A 560 -1.04 -18.58 -10.02
CA LEU A 560 0.29 -18.45 -9.43
C LEU A 560 1.31 -19.42 -10.08
N ASP A 561 0.99 -19.92 -11.29
CA ASP A 561 1.79 -20.85 -12.06
C ASP A 561 2.21 -20.27 -13.41
N THR A 562 3.16 -20.91 -14.08
CA THR A 562 3.64 -20.52 -15.43
C THR A 562 2.86 -21.18 -16.57
N ALA A 563 2.05 -22.19 -16.29
CA ALA A 563 1.27 -22.89 -17.29
C ALA A 563 0.09 -22.05 -17.79
N SER A 564 -0.51 -21.24 -16.91
CA SER A 564 -1.64 -20.39 -17.27
C SER A 564 -1.27 -19.29 -18.25
N PRO A 565 -0.20 -18.48 -18.08
CA PRO A 565 0.22 -17.54 -19.11
C PRO A 565 0.68 -18.23 -20.41
N ALA A 566 1.27 -19.42 -20.35
CA ALA A 566 1.66 -20.19 -21.53
C ALA A 566 0.45 -20.65 -22.37
N ALA A 567 -0.71 -20.83 -21.75
CA ALA A 567 -1.94 -21.25 -22.42
C ALA A 567 -2.67 -20.13 -23.16
N ILE A 568 -2.27 -18.86 -23.02
CA ILE A 568 -2.85 -17.74 -23.76
C ILE A 568 -2.53 -17.87 -25.26
N GLN A 569 -3.56 -17.77 -26.09
CA GLN A 569 -3.45 -17.76 -27.54
C GLN A 569 -3.86 -16.39 -28.05
N PHE A 570 -2.93 -15.67 -28.71
CA PHE A 570 -3.19 -14.39 -29.35
C PHE A 570 -3.68 -14.60 -30.80
N PHE A 571 -4.58 -13.74 -31.25
CA PHE A 571 -5.09 -13.73 -32.62
C PHE A 571 -4.27 -12.77 -33.47
N SER A 572 -4.10 -13.14 -34.74
CA SER A 572 -3.55 -12.23 -35.76
C SER A 572 -4.67 -11.30 -36.24
N LEU A 573 -4.64 -10.04 -35.79
CA LEU A 573 -5.61 -9.02 -36.10
C LEU A 573 -4.95 -7.81 -36.78
N GLU A 574 -5.78 -6.97 -37.45
CA GLU A 574 -5.36 -5.65 -37.93
C GLU A 574 -4.90 -4.79 -36.72
N GLN A 575 -3.74 -4.18 -36.85
CA GLN A 575 -3.26 -3.23 -35.81
C GLN A 575 -4.15 -1.98 -35.76
N PRO A 576 -4.40 -1.40 -34.58
CA PRO A 576 -3.85 -1.73 -33.26
C PRO A 576 -4.74 -2.64 -32.40
N LEU A 577 -5.55 -3.50 -32.98
CA LEU A 577 -6.41 -4.41 -32.23
C LEU A 577 -5.58 -5.48 -31.47
N VAL A 578 -5.98 -5.80 -30.25
CA VAL A 578 -5.49 -6.98 -29.52
C VAL A 578 -6.63 -7.93 -29.28
N GLY A 579 -6.41 -9.20 -29.59
CA GLY A 579 -7.38 -10.26 -29.30
C GLY A 579 -6.67 -11.51 -28.81
N TRP A 580 -7.26 -12.17 -27.84
CA TRP A 580 -6.69 -13.37 -27.22
C TRP A 580 -7.75 -14.26 -26.61
N GLN A 581 -7.42 -15.54 -26.44
CA GLN A 581 -8.25 -16.49 -25.69
C GLN A 581 -7.41 -17.24 -24.65
N LEU A 582 -8.09 -17.67 -23.59
CA LEU A 582 -7.53 -18.48 -22.53
C LEU A 582 -8.52 -19.60 -22.18
N PRO A 583 -8.14 -20.89 -22.32
CA PRO A 583 -8.96 -21.98 -21.80
C PRO A 583 -9.19 -21.81 -20.31
N ALA A 584 -10.44 -21.85 -19.85
CA ALA A 584 -10.73 -21.88 -18.43
C ALA A 584 -10.26 -23.22 -17.87
N ASN A 585 -9.67 -23.22 -16.66
CA ASN A 585 -9.51 -24.45 -15.90
C ASN A 585 -10.88 -24.82 -15.34
N CYS A 586 -11.54 -25.74 -16.02
CA CYS A 586 -12.83 -26.22 -15.62
C CYS A 586 -12.62 -27.33 -14.58
N GLY A 587 -12.82 -27.00 -13.27
CA GLY A 587 -13.31 -28.01 -12.35
C GLY A 587 -14.76 -28.34 -12.70
N ASP A 588 -15.27 -29.48 -12.29
CA ASP A 588 -16.68 -29.84 -12.43
C ASP A 588 -17.56 -28.68 -11.90
N GLY A 589 -18.39 -28.10 -12.78
CA GLY A 589 -19.26 -26.96 -12.45
C GLY A 589 -18.76 -25.58 -12.89
N ALA A 590 -17.69 -25.45 -13.65
CA ALA A 590 -17.28 -24.16 -14.24
C ALA A 590 -18.35 -23.61 -15.17
N LEU A 591 -18.69 -22.32 -14.99
CA LEU A 591 -19.70 -21.64 -15.81
C LEU A 591 -19.25 -21.46 -17.26
N TRP A 592 -17.93 -21.35 -17.50
CA TRP A 592 -17.32 -21.06 -18.79
C TRP A 592 -16.13 -21.98 -19.06
N GLN A 593 -16.04 -22.49 -20.32
CA GLN A 593 -14.94 -23.35 -20.79
C GLN A 593 -13.70 -22.56 -21.25
N ALA A 594 -13.92 -21.34 -21.73
CA ALA A 594 -12.84 -20.45 -22.17
C ALA A 594 -13.27 -18.98 -22.05
N LEU A 595 -12.27 -18.12 -21.93
CA LEU A 595 -12.36 -16.66 -22.00
C LEU A 595 -11.81 -16.21 -23.35
N CYS A 596 -12.51 -15.30 -24.05
CA CYS A 596 -12.03 -14.62 -25.24
C CYS A 596 -12.20 -13.12 -25.08
N VAL A 597 -11.14 -12.34 -25.32
CA VAL A 597 -11.12 -10.90 -25.08
C VAL A 597 -10.54 -10.17 -26.28
N PHE A 598 -11.16 -9.03 -26.60
CA PHE A 598 -10.69 -8.12 -27.64
C PHE A 598 -10.59 -6.70 -27.08
N TYR A 599 -9.52 -5.99 -27.46
CA TYR A 599 -9.33 -4.57 -27.17
C TYR A 599 -9.30 -3.79 -28.49
N ASN A 600 -10.19 -2.81 -28.61
CA ASN A 600 -10.25 -1.87 -29.71
C ASN A 600 -9.94 -0.45 -29.20
N PRO A 601 -8.73 0.09 -29.39
CA PRO A 601 -8.40 1.45 -28.99
C PRO A 601 -8.83 2.50 -30.03
N THR A 602 -9.35 2.09 -31.18
CA THR A 602 -9.71 3.00 -32.26
C THR A 602 -11.06 3.68 -32.03
N GLY A 603 -11.25 4.85 -32.60
CA GLY A 603 -12.54 5.55 -32.56
C GLY A 603 -13.59 4.99 -33.56
N GLN A 604 -13.42 3.77 -34.07
CA GLN A 604 -14.28 3.15 -35.06
C GLN A 604 -14.70 1.73 -34.65
N GLU A 605 -15.85 1.31 -35.10
CA GLU A 605 -16.25 -0.10 -35.04
C GLU A 605 -15.30 -0.97 -35.88
N LYS A 606 -15.01 -2.16 -35.37
CA LYS A 606 -14.15 -3.14 -36.02
C LYS A 606 -14.82 -4.51 -36.03
N THR A 607 -14.86 -5.16 -37.15
CA THR A 607 -15.33 -6.56 -37.26
C THR A 607 -14.15 -7.50 -37.12
N VAL A 608 -14.24 -8.48 -36.24
CA VAL A 608 -13.19 -9.46 -35.99
C VAL A 608 -13.75 -10.88 -36.01
N PRO A 609 -12.94 -11.88 -36.43
CA PRO A 609 -13.34 -13.27 -36.33
C PRO A 609 -13.39 -13.72 -34.86
N LEU A 610 -14.39 -14.54 -34.52
CA LEU A 610 -14.44 -15.28 -33.27
C LEU A 610 -13.82 -16.66 -33.45
N PRO A 611 -13.17 -17.24 -32.45
CA PRO A 611 -12.76 -18.64 -32.48
C PRO A 611 -13.97 -19.57 -32.68
N GLU A 612 -13.71 -20.77 -33.15
CA GLU A 612 -14.75 -21.77 -33.39
C GLU A 612 -15.59 -22.05 -32.13
N GLY A 613 -16.90 -22.10 -32.30
CA GLY A 613 -17.88 -22.38 -31.27
C GLY A 613 -18.85 -21.25 -31.01
N ASN A 614 -19.65 -21.43 -29.95
CA ASN A 614 -20.64 -20.47 -29.48
C ASN A 614 -20.11 -19.67 -28.32
N TRP A 615 -20.10 -18.35 -28.44
CA TRP A 615 -19.55 -17.44 -27.47
C TRP A 615 -20.64 -16.53 -26.90
N LYS A 616 -20.82 -16.56 -25.59
CA LYS A 616 -21.73 -15.66 -24.86
C LYS A 616 -21.02 -14.33 -24.64
N LEU A 617 -21.65 -13.23 -25.05
CA LEU A 617 -21.13 -11.88 -24.80
C LEU A 617 -21.26 -11.56 -23.29
N LEU A 618 -20.16 -11.26 -22.62
CA LEU A 618 -20.10 -10.97 -21.19
C LEU A 618 -19.91 -9.48 -20.89
N SER A 619 -19.17 -8.78 -21.77
CA SER A 619 -18.99 -7.33 -21.77
C SER A 619 -18.87 -6.83 -23.20
N ASP A 620 -19.51 -5.71 -23.52
CA ASP A 620 -19.43 -5.04 -24.82
C ASP A 620 -18.55 -3.78 -24.82
N GLY A 621 -17.94 -3.45 -23.66
CA GLY A 621 -17.15 -2.23 -23.46
C GLY A 621 -17.96 -1.06 -22.90
N ILE A 622 -19.29 -1.15 -22.85
CA ILE A 622 -20.20 -0.20 -22.19
C ILE A 622 -20.73 -0.82 -20.90
N SER A 623 -21.23 -2.05 -20.98
CA SER A 623 -21.68 -2.86 -19.85
C SER A 623 -20.78 -4.08 -19.68
N SER A 624 -20.41 -4.39 -18.44
CA SER A 624 -19.63 -5.58 -18.05
C SER A 624 -20.44 -6.60 -17.25
N SER A 625 -21.75 -6.45 -17.22
CA SER A 625 -22.67 -7.30 -16.47
C SER A 625 -23.62 -8.11 -17.33
N LEU A 626 -23.37 -8.20 -18.66
CA LEU A 626 -24.22 -8.91 -19.62
C LEU A 626 -24.35 -10.41 -19.33
N TRP A 627 -23.36 -10.99 -18.64
CA TRP A 627 -23.36 -12.39 -18.22
C TRP A 627 -24.43 -12.73 -17.15
N ARG A 628 -24.99 -11.73 -16.48
CA ARG A 628 -26.04 -11.91 -15.45
C ARG A 628 -27.44 -12.04 -16.02
N GLY A 629 -27.62 -11.73 -17.30
CA GLY A 629 -28.89 -11.77 -18.00
C GLY A 629 -28.90 -12.71 -19.21
N GLU A 630 -29.95 -12.63 -20.01
CA GLU A 630 -30.01 -13.25 -21.34
C GLU A 630 -29.03 -12.50 -22.26
N SER A 631 -27.81 -12.96 -22.32
CA SER A 631 -26.82 -12.36 -23.20
C SER A 631 -26.81 -13.05 -24.57
N GLN A 632 -26.45 -12.26 -25.57
CA GLN A 632 -26.40 -12.72 -26.96
C GLN A 632 -25.28 -13.75 -27.17
N ILE A 633 -25.61 -14.85 -27.86
CA ILE A 633 -24.61 -15.80 -28.33
C ILE A 633 -24.13 -15.33 -29.71
N ARG A 634 -22.81 -15.39 -29.92
CA ARG A 634 -22.14 -15.04 -31.19
C ARG A 634 -21.33 -16.24 -31.69
N SER A 635 -21.19 -16.35 -32.98
CA SER A 635 -20.32 -17.33 -33.65
C SER A 635 -19.79 -16.75 -34.97
N GLY A 636 -18.64 -17.22 -35.40
CA GLY A 636 -17.98 -16.80 -36.64
C GLY A 636 -17.34 -15.42 -36.60
N GLN A 637 -18.09 -14.36 -36.35
CA GLN A 637 -17.56 -12.99 -36.24
C GLN A 637 -18.36 -12.13 -35.26
N THR A 638 -17.75 -11.03 -34.82
CA THR A 638 -18.38 -10.02 -33.95
C THR A 638 -17.93 -8.62 -34.33
N VAL A 639 -18.74 -7.62 -33.95
CA VAL A 639 -18.39 -6.20 -34.04
C VAL A 639 -17.92 -5.71 -32.69
N LEU A 640 -16.74 -5.10 -32.66
CA LEU A 640 -16.18 -4.39 -31.48
C LEU A 640 -16.58 -2.93 -31.56
N LEU A 641 -17.13 -2.38 -30.47
CA LEU A 641 -17.44 -0.97 -30.38
C LEU A 641 -16.16 -0.11 -30.40
N PRO A 642 -16.26 1.18 -30.75
CA PRO A 642 -15.14 2.12 -30.62
C PRO A 642 -14.63 2.21 -29.19
N THR A 643 -13.32 2.28 -29.01
CA THR A 643 -12.65 2.45 -27.69
C THR A 643 -13.24 1.51 -26.64
N SER A 644 -13.15 0.20 -26.88
CA SER A 644 -13.83 -0.80 -26.04
C SER A 644 -12.98 -2.04 -25.73
N ALA A 645 -13.31 -2.68 -24.59
CA ALA A 645 -12.90 -4.04 -24.25
C ALA A 645 -14.11 -4.97 -24.35
N THR A 646 -14.11 -5.88 -25.31
CA THR A 646 -15.20 -6.84 -25.53
C THR A 646 -14.79 -8.21 -25.00
N ILE A 647 -15.63 -8.82 -24.16
CA ILE A 647 -15.31 -10.05 -23.43
C ILE A 647 -16.39 -11.09 -23.69
N PHE A 648 -15.95 -12.31 -24.02
CA PHE A 648 -16.81 -13.46 -24.25
C PHE A 648 -16.41 -14.65 -23.36
N GLY A 649 -17.40 -15.45 -23.01
CA GLY A 649 -17.24 -16.77 -22.38
C GLY A 649 -17.75 -17.87 -23.29
N LYS A 650 -16.98 -18.94 -23.47
CA LYS A 650 -17.42 -20.14 -24.17
C LYS A 650 -18.23 -21.00 -23.22
N ALA A 651 -19.48 -21.30 -23.55
CA ALA A 651 -20.33 -22.16 -22.75
C ALA A 651 -19.92 -23.66 -22.85
#